data_324fa99076868089b623b9a4bd85fc85
#
_entry.id   324fa99076868089b623b9a4bd85fc85
#
_cell.length_a   1.000
_cell.length_b   1.000
_cell.length_c   1.000
_cell.angle_alpha   90.00
_cell.angle_beta   90.00
_cell.angle_gamma   90.00
#
_symmetry.space_group_name_H-M   'P 1'
#
loop_
_entity.id
_entity.type
_entity.pdbx_description
1 polymer ?
#
loop_
_entity_poly.entity_id
_entity_poly.type
_entity_poly.pdbx_seq_one_letter_code
_entity_poly.pdbx_strand_id
1 'polypeptide(L)'
;MREMSVRETPLDESASVLASRRVLPVLLLLFLGSGCSALIYEIVWFQLLELVIGSSTISLGILLGTFMGGMCLGSLLFSRFISRVHHPLRVYAFMELGIGIIGLTIFFGMPLVGGVYTAWAGSGFLGMLFRGIVAGVCLIPPTLLMGATLPAISRWVETTPRGVSWLGFFYGGNIGGAVIGSLLAGFYLLRVHDIAFATFVAVALNVVVALLSLGISKGTPYTPSDSNMEATGQRAGSWTIYLTIAISGMTALAAEVIWTRLLSLLFGATVYTFSLILAVFLLGLGIGSGVGSALAHQMRRPRVALAWCQMLLCAAIAWSAYMLTQSLPYWPIDPSISAEPWFNLQLDLVRTLWAILPGAILWGASFPLALGALASRGQDPARLVGGVYAANTVGAIVGSLGASLLLVAWIGSQHSQQLLIILSATAGVFALMPVAFEPESMKEKSNLALSVFLILAAAYTVLLARRVPELSPRFVEYGRFAAVRGAQNKTVYVGEGLTASVAVSDLPDGIRNYHNAGKVQASSDPADMKLQRMLGHLTTLVPENPRSVLVIGCGAGVTAGAVSIEPKLEHETIVEIEPLVPRVVSTYFAEHNFDVVRNPKVTVRVDDGRHFLLTTKEKFDGITSDPLDPWVKGAAALYTREFFELAKQHLNPGGVVTQFVQLYESNEEAVKSEIATFFEAFPNGVVFANLVNGQGYDVVLLGQVEPTKIDVDKVQERLNLPQYARMTQSLRQIGIFSAEDLMATFAGQAADLKPWMQDASINRDRNLRLQYLAGMGLNLYKADPIYINMVAHARFPENLFAGSESTMQSLRRSIRFPSGQ
;
A
#
# COMPACT_ATOMS: atom_id res chain seq x y z
N MET A 1 1.56 -54.16 60.77
CA MET A 1 1.41 -54.15 59.33
C MET A 1 1.98 -52.85 58.81
N ARG A 2 3.02 -52.98 57.99
CA ARG A 2 3.84 -51.84 57.54
C ARG A 2 3.14 -51.05 56.42
N GLU A 3 2.98 -49.76 56.58
CA GLU A 3 2.67 -48.83 55.49
C GLU A 3 3.91 -48.72 54.59
N MET A 4 3.75 -49.14 53.34
CA MET A 4 4.73 -48.84 52.28
C MET A 4 4.39 -47.47 51.71
N SER A 5 5.18 -46.46 52.13
CA SER A 5 5.22 -45.18 51.46
C SER A 5 5.98 -45.32 50.11
N VAL A 6 5.25 -45.13 49.03
CA VAL A 6 5.82 -44.98 47.69
C VAL A 6 6.51 -43.61 47.67
N ARG A 7 7.80 -43.61 47.76
CA ARG A 7 8.64 -42.43 47.44
C ARG A 7 8.65 -42.23 45.91
N GLU A 8 7.84 -41.31 45.45
CA GLU A 8 8.01 -40.78 44.10
C GLU A 8 9.41 -40.08 44.04
N THR A 9 10.22 -40.44 43.06
CA THR A 9 11.56 -40.01 42.87
C THR A 9 11.60 -38.60 42.28
N PRO A 10 12.37 -37.64 42.87
CA PRO A 10 12.47 -36.24 42.38
C PRO A 10 13.30 -36.08 41.08
N LEU A 11 13.74 -37.18 40.47
CA LEU A 11 14.66 -37.17 39.36
C LEU A 11 14.02 -36.94 37.97
N ASP A 12 12.72 -37.20 37.83
CA ASP A 12 12.03 -37.07 36.53
C ASP A 12 11.55 -35.64 36.26
N GLU A 13 11.18 -34.89 37.28
CA GLU A 13 10.75 -33.48 37.15
C GLU A 13 11.90 -32.54 36.72
N SER A 14 13.17 -32.81 37.20
CA SER A 14 14.32 -32.01 36.85
C SER A 14 14.79 -32.21 35.38
N ALA A 15 14.65 -33.41 34.85
CA ALA A 15 15.03 -33.77 33.49
C ALA A 15 14.03 -33.20 32.46
N SER A 16 12.71 -33.23 32.78
CA SER A 16 11.66 -32.64 31.93
C SER A 16 11.74 -31.10 31.85
N VAL A 17 12.05 -30.44 32.97
CA VAL A 17 12.24 -28.99 33.04
C VAL A 17 13.51 -28.55 32.31
N LEU A 18 14.58 -29.34 32.37
CA LEU A 18 15.83 -29.05 31.65
C LEU A 18 15.70 -29.29 30.14
N ALA A 19 14.99 -30.33 29.71
CA ALA A 19 14.65 -30.56 28.30
C ALA A 19 13.77 -29.45 27.72
N SER A 20 12.77 -29.00 28.47
CA SER A 20 11.90 -27.86 28.12
C SER A 20 12.70 -26.57 27.91
N ARG A 21 13.66 -26.25 28.78
CA ARG A 21 14.50 -25.04 28.67
C ARG A 21 15.39 -24.99 27.44
N ARG A 22 15.85 -26.14 26.92
CA ARG A 22 16.66 -26.23 25.69
C ARG A 22 15.86 -26.09 24.42
N VAL A 23 14.56 -26.45 24.45
CA VAL A 23 13.68 -26.40 23.28
C VAL A 23 13.09 -25.00 23.04
N LEU A 24 12.90 -24.19 24.09
CA LEU A 24 12.30 -22.85 24.00
C LEU A 24 13.01 -21.89 23.01
N PRO A 25 14.36 -21.78 22.98
CA PRO A 25 15.03 -20.93 21.99
C PRO A 25 14.84 -21.44 20.55
N VAL A 26 14.77 -22.76 20.36
CA VAL A 26 14.53 -23.35 19.03
C VAL A 26 13.11 -23.05 18.57
N LEU A 27 12.11 -23.10 19.47
CA LEU A 27 10.75 -22.69 19.15
C LEU A 27 10.67 -21.22 18.74
N LEU A 28 11.45 -20.35 19.39
CA LEU A 28 11.52 -18.95 19.01
C LEU A 28 12.02 -18.77 17.57
N LEU A 29 13.05 -19.54 17.18
CA LEU A 29 13.55 -19.54 15.79
C LEU A 29 12.53 -20.08 14.79
N LEU A 30 11.75 -21.11 15.17
CA LEU A 30 10.67 -21.62 14.32
C LEU A 30 9.58 -20.57 14.10
N PHE A 31 9.20 -19.83 15.17
CA PHE A 31 8.24 -18.73 15.06
C PHE A 31 8.78 -17.57 14.22
N LEU A 32 10.06 -17.29 14.29
CA LEU A 32 10.71 -16.29 13.44
C LEU A 32 10.64 -16.71 11.96
N GLY A 33 10.90 -17.98 11.64
CA GLY A 33 10.74 -18.53 10.28
C GLY A 33 9.30 -18.47 9.78
N SER A 34 8.33 -18.87 10.63
CA SER A 34 6.90 -18.82 10.32
C SER A 34 6.40 -17.38 10.08
N GLY A 35 6.80 -16.42 10.92
CA GLY A 35 6.47 -15.01 10.74
C GLY A 35 7.08 -14.41 9.47
N CYS A 36 8.32 -14.80 9.14
CA CYS A 36 8.97 -14.38 7.90
C CYS A 36 8.20 -14.87 6.66
N SER A 37 7.84 -16.16 6.62
CA SER A 37 7.06 -16.71 5.50
C SER A 37 5.67 -16.09 5.40
N ALA A 38 5.00 -15.87 6.53
CA ALA A 38 3.65 -15.30 6.57
C ALA A 38 3.62 -13.89 5.95
N LEU A 39 4.59 -13.03 6.25
CA LEU A 39 4.62 -11.68 5.69
C LEU A 39 5.06 -11.65 4.22
N ILE A 40 5.95 -12.55 3.80
CA ILE A 40 6.25 -12.71 2.37
C ILE A 40 4.97 -13.08 1.61
N TYR A 41 4.16 -14.02 2.13
CA TYR A 41 2.88 -14.38 1.52
C TYR A 41 1.89 -13.22 1.51
N GLU A 42 1.77 -12.45 2.59
CA GLU A 42 0.86 -11.31 2.65
C GLU A 42 1.16 -10.33 1.52
N ILE A 43 2.43 -9.93 1.35
CA ILE A 43 2.86 -9.01 0.28
C ILE A 43 2.59 -9.60 -1.10
N VAL A 44 2.95 -10.88 -1.32
CA VAL A 44 2.78 -11.56 -2.61
C VAL A 44 1.31 -11.76 -2.96
N TRP A 45 0.49 -12.23 -2.00
CA TRP A 45 -0.93 -12.49 -2.28
C TRP A 45 -1.72 -11.20 -2.47
N PHE A 46 -1.38 -10.13 -1.75
CA PHE A 46 -1.99 -8.82 -1.98
C PHE A 46 -1.66 -8.33 -3.38
N GLN A 47 -0.39 -8.39 -3.78
CA GLN A 47 0.03 -7.99 -5.13
C GLN A 47 -0.68 -8.81 -6.22
N LEU A 48 -0.80 -10.13 -6.07
CA LEU A 48 -1.52 -10.99 -7.01
C LEU A 48 -3.01 -10.66 -7.09
N LEU A 49 -3.66 -10.43 -5.95
CA LEU A 49 -5.10 -10.15 -5.91
C LEU A 49 -5.41 -8.72 -6.35
N GLU A 50 -4.54 -7.73 -6.05
CA GLU A 50 -4.66 -6.36 -6.55
C GLU A 50 -4.71 -6.31 -8.09
N LEU A 51 -3.94 -7.17 -8.77
CA LEU A 51 -3.96 -7.26 -10.23
C LEU A 51 -5.31 -7.79 -10.78
N VAL A 52 -6.09 -8.49 -9.97
CA VAL A 52 -7.39 -9.08 -10.36
C VAL A 52 -8.56 -8.21 -9.93
N ILE A 53 -8.61 -7.81 -8.65
CA ILE A 53 -9.74 -7.08 -8.06
C ILE A 53 -9.54 -5.54 -8.02
N GLY A 54 -8.40 -5.06 -8.53
CA GLY A 54 -8.00 -3.66 -8.54
C GLY A 54 -7.29 -3.22 -7.25
N SER A 55 -6.58 -2.09 -7.33
CA SER A 55 -5.74 -1.50 -6.27
C SER A 55 -6.44 -0.37 -5.49
N SER A 56 -7.76 -0.21 -5.65
CA SER A 56 -8.51 0.81 -4.91
C SER A 56 -8.45 0.60 -3.40
N THR A 57 -8.60 1.67 -2.62
CA THR A 57 -8.65 1.61 -1.14
C THR A 57 -9.68 0.60 -0.63
N ILE A 58 -10.82 0.47 -1.31
CA ILE A 58 -11.86 -0.52 -0.99
C ILE A 58 -11.34 -1.94 -1.20
N SER A 59 -10.67 -2.21 -2.33
CA SER A 59 -10.08 -3.53 -2.61
C SER A 59 -9.00 -3.90 -1.57
N LEU A 60 -8.11 -2.97 -1.25
CA LEU A 60 -7.09 -3.15 -0.20
C LEU A 60 -7.72 -3.41 1.17
N GLY A 61 -8.80 -2.69 1.52
CA GLY A 61 -9.56 -2.92 2.73
C GLY A 61 -10.16 -4.33 2.78
N ILE A 62 -10.74 -4.81 1.67
CA ILE A 62 -11.27 -6.18 1.55
C ILE A 62 -10.16 -7.21 1.75
N LEU A 63 -8.98 -7.03 1.12
CA LEU A 63 -7.85 -7.94 1.25
C LEU A 63 -7.36 -8.00 2.70
N LEU A 64 -7.12 -6.86 3.32
CA LEU A 64 -6.65 -6.78 4.70
C LEU A 64 -7.68 -7.34 5.69
N GLY A 65 -8.95 -6.96 5.55
CA GLY A 65 -10.04 -7.46 6.39
C GLY A 65 -10.21 -8.97 6.28
N THR A 66 -10.06 -9.53 5.08
CA THR A 66 -10.15 -10.98 4.83
C THR A 66 -8.95 -11.73 5.40
N PHE A 67 -7.73 -11.22 5.19
CA PHE A 67 -6.50 -11.80 5.71
C PHE A 67 -6.52 -11.84 7.24
N MET A 68 -6.77 -10.73 7.88
CA MET A 68 -6.87 -10.64 9.34
C MET A 68 -8.07 -11.40 9.90
N GLY A 69 -9.21 -11.40 9.18
CA GLY A 69 -10.41 -12.16 9.54
C GLY A 69 -10.15 -13.65 9.58
N GLY A 70 -9.40 -14.19 8.61
CA GLY A 70 -8.97 -15.59 8.60
C GLY A 70 -8.07 -15.91 9.81
N MET A 71 -7.09 -15.07 10.13
CA MET A 71 -6.24 -15.23 11.32
C MET A 71 -7.07 -15.19 12.62
N CYS A 72 -8.03 -14.28 12.74
CA CYS A 72 -8.95 -14.21 13.87
C CYS A 72 -9.75 -15.52 14.02
N LEU A 73 -10.37 -15.97 12.93
CA LEU A 73 -11.15 -17.22 12.92
C LEU A 73 -10.27 -18.43 13.30
N GLY A 74 -9.05 -18.52 12.76
CA GLY A 74 -8.12 -19.59 13.05
C GLY A 74 -7.76 -19.65 14.53
N SER A 75 -7.48 -18.52 15.14
CA SER A 75 -7.13 -18.45 16.57
C SER A 75 -8.29 -18.85 17.49
N LEU A 76 -9.54 -18.52 17.13
CA LEU A 76 -10.74 -18.90 17.90
C LEU A 76 -11.13 -20.36 17.71
N LEU A 77 -11.09 -20.84 16.47
CA LEU A 77 -11.57 -22.17 16.12
C LEU A 77 -10.61 -23.26 16.56
N PHE A 78 -9.29 -22.98 16.59
CA PHE A 78 -8.27 -23.96 16.94
C PHE A 78 -8.59 -24.72 18.24
N SER A 79 -8.86 -24.01 19.33
CA SER A 79 -9.11 -24.61 20.66
C SER A 79 -10.41 -25.42 20.73
N ARG A 80 -11.32 -25.22 19.75
CA ARG A 80 -12.61 -25.95 19.68
C ARG A 80 -12.49 -27.24 18.87
N PHE A 81 -11.71 -27.22 17.77
CA PHE A 81 -11.68 -28.35 16.83
C PHE A 81 -10.46 -29.26 17.01
N ILE A 82 -9.36 -28.77 17.57
CA ILE A 82 -8.16 -29.58 17.77
C ILE A 82 -8.11 -30.09 19.20
N SER A 83 -8.12 -31.40 19.32
CA SER A 83 -8.04 -32.11 20.61
C SER A 83 -6.73 -31.82 21.34
N ARG A 84 -6.77 -31.72 22.67
CA ARG A 84 -5.60 -31.59 23.56
C ARG A 84 -4.70 -32.82 23.57
N VAL A 85 -5.18 -33.97 23.11
CA VAL A 85 -4.40 -35.23 23.05
C VAL A 85 -3.27 -35.15 22.01
N HIS A 86 -3.43 -34.35 20.96
CA HIS A 86 -2.46 -34.27 19.90
C HIS A 86 -1.21 -33.47 20.33
N HIS A 87 -0.04 -33.95 19.91
CA HIS A 87 1.24 -33.29 20.17
C HIS A 87 1.30 -31.90 19.49
N PRO A 88 1.47 -30.79 20.25
CA PRO A 88 1.36 -29.43 19.71
C PRO A 88 2.31 -29.17 18.55
N LEU A 89 3.55 -29.62 18.61
CA LEU A 89 4.54 -29.43 17.55
C LEU A 89 4.19 -30.19 16.26
N ARG A 90 3.52 -31.34 16.35
CA ARG A 90 3.05 -32.06 15.14
C ARG A 90 1.91 -31.32 14.48
N VAL A 91 0.97 -30.81 15.29
CA VAL A 91 -0.13 -29.99 14.78
C VAL A 91 0.39 -28.74 14.10
N TYR A 92 1.34 -28.04 14.75
CA TYR A 92 2.02 -26.88 14.18
C TYR A 92 2.71 -27.21 12.85
N ALA A 93 3.47 -28.30 12.79
CA ALA A 93 4.14 -28.73 11.57
C ALA A 93 3.17 -28.99 10.40
N PHE A 94 2.02 -29.64 10.67
CA PHE A 94 1.02 -29.87 9.63
C PHE A 94 0.33 -28.58 9.18
N MET A 95 0.17 -27.59 10.08
CA MET A 95 -0.32 -26.26 9.70
C MET A 95 0.66 -25.55 8.77
N GLU A 96 1.96 -25.55 9.10
CA GLU A 96 3.00 -24.94 8.27
C GLU A 96 3.06 -25.59 6.87
N LEU A 97 2.99 -26.93 6.78
CA LEU A 97 2.89 -27.62 5.49
C LEU A 97 1.61 -27.26 4.73
N GLY A 98 0.49 -27.16 5.44
CA GLY A 98 -0.80 -26.74 4.87
C GLY A 98 -0.72 -25.33 4.27
N ILE A 99 -0.12 -24.38 5.00
CA ILE A 99 0.12 -23.01 4.51
C ILE A 99 0.97 -23.02 3.24
N GLY A 100 2.06 -23.79 3.23
CA GLY A 100 2.93 -23.92 2.05
C GLY A 100 2.20 -24.49 0.83
N ILE A 101 1.42 -25.57 1.00
CA ILE A 101 0.64 -26.21 -0.07
C ILE A 101 -0.42 -25.22 -0.62
N ILE A 102 -1.16 -24.54 0.26
CA ILE A 102 -2.18 -23.56 -0.15
C ILE A 102 -1.51 -22.37 -0.85
N GLY A 103 -0.35 -21.92 -0.36
CA GLY A 103 0.43 -20.84 -0.99
C GLY A 103 0.81 -21.16 -2.44
N LEU A 104 1.24 -22.40 -2.71
CA LEU A 104 1.48 -22.87 -4.08
C LEU A 104 0.18 -22.95 -4.89
N THR A 105 -0.90 -23.44 -4.27
CA THR A 105 -2.21 -23.56 -4.94
C THR A 105 -2.74 -22.18 -5.36
N ILE A 106 -2.61 -21.14 -4.52
CA ILE A 106 -2.99 -19.78 -4.85
C ILE A 106 -2.16 -19.27 -6.02
N PHE A 107 -0.84 -19.43 -5.96
CA PHE A 107 0.05 -18.95 -7.02
C PHE A 107 -0.27 -19.55 -8.39
N PHE A 108 -0.39 -20.88 -8.48
CA PHE A 108 -0.73 -21.54 -9.74
C PHE A 108 -2.20 -21.40 -10.13
N GLY A 109 -3.10 -21.20 -9.18
CA GLY A 109 -4.53 -21.04 -9.39
C GLY A 109 -4.94 -19.62 -9.80
N MET A 110 -4.07 -18.62 -9.65
CA MET A 110 -4.42 -17.21 -9.90
C MET A 110 -4.96 -16.94 -11.31
N PRO A 111 -4.44 -17.54 -12.39
CA PRO A 111 -5.05 -17.37 -13.73
C PRO A 111 -6.49 -17.85 -13.81
N LEU A 112 -6.82 -18.95 -13.12
CA LEU A 112 -8.21 -19.45 -13.04
C LEU A 112 -9.08 -18.49 -12.24
N VAL A 113 -8.58 -17.99 -11.10
CA VAL A 113 -9.28 -16.99 -10.28
C VAL A 113 -9.57 -15.73 -11.08
N GLY A 114 -8.58 -15.24 -11.83
CA GLY A 114 -8.73 -14.08 -12.72
C GLY A 114 -9.78 -14.31 -13.79
N GLY A 115 -9.75 -15.48 -14.48
CA GLY A 115 -10.74 -15.83 -15.50
C GLY A 115 -12.17 -15.94 -14.96
N VAL A 116 -12.36 -16.55 -13.79
CA VAL A 116 -13.67 -16.61 -13.10
C VAL A 116 -14.11 -15.20 -12.68
N TYR A 117 -13.20 -14.40 -12.13
CA TYR A 117 -13.51 -13.05 -11.69
C TYR A 117 -13.99 -12.17 -12.86
N THR A 118 -13.22 -12.11 -13.95
CA THR A 118 -13.55 -11.28 -15.12
C THR A 118 -14.85 -11.72 -15.81
N ALA A 119 -15.19 -13.01 -15.77
CA ALA A 119 -16.44 -13.52 -16.34
C ALA A 119 -17.70 -13.08 -15.57
N TRP A 120 -17.57 -12.81 -14.28
CA TRP A 120 -18.70 -12.51 -13.37
C TRP A 120 -18.59 -11.15 -12.69
N ALA A 121 -17.47 -10.45 -12.86
CA ALA A 121 -17.27 -9.12 -12.28
C ALA A 121 -18.31 -8.13 -12.79
N GLY A 122 -18.94 -7.43 -11.85
CA GLY A 122 -19.92 -6.38 -12.12
C GLY A 122 -19.57 -5.10 -11.37
N SER A 123 -20.27 -4.02 -11.71
CA SER A 123 -20.13 -2.74 -11.01
C SER A 123 -21.07 -2.66 -9.78
N GLY A 124 -20.79 -1.71 -8.88
CA GLY A 124 -21.60 -1.43 -7.71
C GLY A 124 -21.47 -2.45 -6.57
N PHE A 125 -22.50 -2.54 -5.73
CA PHE A 125 -22.47 -3.36 -4.50
C PHE A 125 -22.24 -4.85 -4.77
N LEU A 126 -22.84 -5.42 -5.82
CA LEU A 126 -22.63 -6.83 -6.19
C LEU A 126 -21.19 -7.09 -6.62
N GLY A 127 -20.56 -6.16 -7.33
CA GLY A 127 -19.14 -6.25 -7.67
C GLY A 127 -18.25 -6.24 -6.43
N MET A 128 -18.54 -5.37 -5.44
CA MET A 128 -17.81 -5.34 -4.17
C MET A 128 -17.97 -6.64 -3.38
N LEU A 129 -19.18 -7.19 -3.32
CA LEU A 129 -19.43 -8.49 -2.67
C LEU A 129 -18.64 -9.61 -3.35
N PHE A 130 -18.60 -9.62 -4.67
CA PHE A 130 -17.87 -10.62 -5.43
C PHE A 130 -16.35 -10.50 -5.23
N ARG A 131 -15.78 -9.27 -5.16
CA ARG A 131 -14.40 -9.03 -4.73
C ARG A 131 -14.11 -9.68 -3.36
N GLY A 132 -15.04 -9.49 -2.40
CA GLY A 132 -14.94 -10.09 -1.06
C GLY A 132 -14.97 -11.62 -1.08
N ILE A 133 -15.82 -12.22 -1.91
CA ILE A 133 -15.89 -13.69 -2.07
C ILE A 133 -14.58 -14.24 -2.65
N VAL A 134 -14.05 -13.62 -3.72
CA VAL A 134 -12.79 -14.04 -4.34
C VAL A 134 -11.62 -13.90 -3.37
N ALA A 135 -11.51 -12.77 -2.68
CA ALA A 135 -10.51 -12.58 -1.63
C ALA A 135 -10.67 -13.62 -0.51
N GLY A 136 -11.91 -13.90 -0.08
CA GLY A 136 -12.24 -14.87 0.95
C GLY A 136 -11.80 -16.29 0.59
N VAL A 137 -12.13 -16.75 -0.60
CA VAL A 137 -11.74 -18.09 -1.09
C VAL A 137 -10.22 -18.25 -1.14
N CYS A 138 -9.49 -17.21 -1.57
CA CYS A 138 -8.04 -17.26 -1.66
C CYS A 138 -7.36 -17.11 -0.29
N LEU A 139 -7.79 -16.15 0.55
CA LEU A 139 -7.03 -15.77 1.73
C LEU A 139 -7.48 -16.46 3.02
N ILE A 140 -8.78 -16.76 3.21
CA ILE A 140 -9.25 -17.35 4.48
C ILE A 140 -8.60 -18.72 4.79
N PRO A 141 -8.49 -19.68 3.85
CA PRO A 141 -7.92 -20.99 4.16
C PRO A 141 -6.48 -20.93 4.72
N PRO A 142 -5.51 -20.25 4.08
CA PRO A 142 -4.15 -20.21 4.63
C PRO A 142 -4.05 -19.34 5.88
N THR A 143 -4.76 -18.21 5.95
CA THR A 143 -4.70 -17.31 7.11
C THR A 143 -5.38 -17.91 8.35
N LEU A 144 -6.38 -18.78 8.17
CA LEU A 144 -6.95 -19.57 9.25
C LEU A 144 -5.90 -20.51 9.88
N LEU A 145 -5.06 -21.14 9.06
CA LEU A 145 -3.96 -21.96 9.57
C LEU A 145 -2.91 -21.09 10.26
N MET A 146 -2.54 -19.94 9.67
CA MET A 146 -1.61 -18.99 10.27
C MET A 146 -2.11 -18.52 11.65
N GLY A 147 -3.37 -18.12 11.77
CA GLY A 147 -3.98 -17.68 13.03
C GLY A 147 -4.02 -18.76 14.11
N ALA A 148 -4.01 -20.04 13.72
CA ALA A 148 -4.03 -21.17 14.62
C ALA A 148 -2.64 -21.56 15.16
N THR A 149 -1.54 -21.09 14.57
CA THR A 149 -0.17 -21.50 14.92
C THR A 149 0.21 -21.13 16.36
N LEU A 150 -0.03 -19.88 16.78
CA LEU A 150 0.27 -19.43 18.14
C LEU A 150 -0.57 -20.17 19.20
N PRO A 151 -1.90 -20.34 19.09
CA PRO A 151 -2.69 -21.22 19.95
C PRO A 151 -2.19 -22.67 20.00
N ALA A 152 -1.69 -23.22 18.88
CA ALA A 152 -1.16 -24.58 18.85
C ALA A 152 0.04 -24.75 19.76
N ILE A 153 1.02 -23.87 19.66
CA ILE A 153 2.23 -23.92 20.47
C ILE A 153 1.97 -23.50 21.92
N SER A 154 0.97 -22.64 22.17
CA SER A 154 0.64 -22.22 23.53
C SER A 154 0.28 -23.39 24.46
N ARG A 155 -0.22 -24.51 23.91
CA ARG A 155 -0.47 -25.75 24.67
C ARG A 155 0.79 -26.45 25.17
N TRP A 156 1.97 -26.15 24.60
CA TRP A 156 3.26 -26.62 25.11
C TRP A 156 3.68 -25.88 26.37
N VAL A 157 3.15 -24.69 26.62
CA VAL A 157 3.56 -23.81 27.70
C VAL A 157 2.52 -23.84 28.82
N GLU A 158 2.97 -24.01 30.06
CA GLU A 158 2.08 -23.98 31.23
C GLU A 158 1.43 -22.59 31.41
N THR A 159 0.19 -22.56 31.94
CA THR A 159 -0.56 -21.33 32.32
C THR A 159 -0.05 -20.70 33.61
N THR A 160 1.26 -20.73 33.86
CA THR A 160 1.91 -20.02 34.96
C THR A 160 2.32 -18.61 34.50
N PRO A 161 2.60 -17.66 35.40
CA PRO A 161 3.16 -16.36 35.00
C PRO A 161 4.45 -16.46 34.16
N ARG A 162 5.24 -17.51 34.38
CA ARG A 162 6.43 -17.82 33.56
C ARG A 162 6.05 -18.32 32.17
N GLY A 163 5.06 -19.20 32.07
CA GLY A 163 4.54 -19.71 30.80
C GLY A 163 3.95 -18.62 29.93
N VAL A 164 3.13 -17.75 30.51
CA VAL A 164 2.51 -16.59 29.83
C VAL A 164 3.58 -15.61 29.28
N SER A 165 4.68 -15.40 30.00
CA SER A 165 5.80 -14.62 29.51
C SER A 165 6.41 -15.20 28.24
N TRP A 166 6.57 -16.53 28.15
CA TRP A 166 7.08 -17.17 26.92
C TRP A 166 6.14 -17.03 25.73
N LEU A 167 4.82 -17.01 25.95
CA LEU A 167 3.85 -16.77 24.89
C LEU A 167 4.03 -15.39 24.22
N GLY A 168 4.32 -14.36 25.03
CA GLY A 168 4.63 -13.06 24.49
C GLY A 168 5.97 -13.02 23.76
N PHE A 169 6.99 -13.77 24.21
CA PHE A 169 8.26 -13.89 23.47
C PHE A 169 8.06 -14.64 22.15
N PHE A 170 7.24 -15.68 22.07
CA PHE A 170 6.92 -16.35 20.80
C PHE A 170 6.16 -15.43 19.85
N TYR A 171 5.21 -14.66 20.35
CA TYR A 171 4.52 -13.65 19.57
C TYR A 171 5.48 -12.58 19.05
N GLY A 172 6.39 -12.09 19.92
CA GLY A 172 7.46 -11.16 19.52
C GLY A 172 8.43 -11.76 18.50
N GLY A 173 8.78 -13.05 18.62
CA GLY A 173 9.61 -13.77 17.65
C GLY A 173 8.94 -13.91 16.29
N ASN A 174 7.62 -14.19 16.25
CA ASN A 174 6.83 -14.24 15.02
C ASN A 174 6.83 -12.86 14.33
N ILE A 175 6.61 -11.78 15.09
CA ILE A 175 6.67 -10.41 14.58
C ILE A 175 8.09 -10.06 14.11
N GLY A 176 9.13 -10.48 14.84
CA GLY A 176 10.53 -10.30 14.41
C GLY A 176 10.81 -10.99 13.06
N GLY A 177 10.24 -12.19 12.86
CA GLY A 177 10.22 -12.86 11.55
C GLY A 177 9.49 -12.06 10.49
N ALA A 178 8.35 -11.47 10.82
CA ALA A 178 7.60 -10.63 9.91
C ALA A 178 8.39 -9.37 9.49
N VAL A 179 9.17 -8.74 10.39
CA VAL A 179 10.11 -7.66 10.03
C VAL A 179 11.11 -8.12 8.97
N ILE A 180 11.74 -9.28 9.20
CA ILE A 180 12.70 -9.85 8.23
C ILE A 180 12.00 -10.15 6.91
N GLY A 181 10.80 -10.74 6.94
CA GLY A 181 10.00 -11.06 5.76
C GLY A 181 9.63 -9.82 4.95
N SER A 182 9.20 -8.73 5.61
CA SER A 182 8.88 -7.46 4.96
C SER A 182 10.08 -6.85 4.24
N LEU A 183 11.22 -6.76 4.92
CA LEU A 183 12.44 -6.22 4.34
C LEU A 183 12.98 -7.12 3.21
N LEU A 184 12.97 -8.44 3.42
CA LEU A 184 13.43 -9.41 2.43
C LEU A 184 12.53 -9.37 1.17
N ALA A 185 11.21 -9.31 1.32
CA ALA A 185 10.28 -9.22 0.19
C ALA A 185 10.45 -7.90 -0.55
N GLY A 186 10.39 -6.76 0.14
CA GLY A 186 10.38 -5.44 -0.48
C GLY A 186 11.72 -5.01 -1.07
N PHE A 187 12.84 -5.33 -0.42
CA PHE A 187 14.17 -4.86 -0.84
C PHE A 187 14.98 -5.87 -1.66
N TYR A 188 14.63 -7.16 -1.62
CA TYR A 188 15.40 -8.20 -2.30
C TYR A 188 14.56 -9.11 -3.20
N LEU A 189 13.61 -9.90 -2.66
CA LEU A 189 12.94 -10.95 -3.42
C LEU A 189 12.18 -10.42 -4.62
N LEU A 190 11.34 -9.39 -4.42
CA LEU A 190 10.53 -8.81 -5.50
C LEU A 190 11.31 -7.78 -6.33
N ARG A 191 12.33 -7.14 -5.73
CA ARG A 191 13.19 -6.21 -6.45
C ARG A 191 14.11 -6.91 -7.43
N VAL A 192 14.74 -8.01 -7.05
CA VAL A 192 15.76 -8.72 -7.84
C VAL A 192 15.16 -9.86 -8.65
N HIS A 193 14.17 -10.54 -8.08
CA HIS A 193 13.49 -11.68 -8.69
C HIS A 193 12.04 -11.34 -9.05
N ASP A 194 11.10 -12.20 -8.69
CA ASP A 194 9.67 -12.04 -8.98
C ASP A 194 8.77 -12.69 -7.92
N ILE A 195 7.46 -12.56 -8.11
CA ILE A 195 6.44 -13.15 -7.23
C ILE A 195 6.62 -14.67 -7.08
N ALA A 196 7.00 -15.38 -8.15
CA ALA A 196 7.18 -16.83 -8.09
C ALA A 196 8.34 -17.20 -7.17
N PHE A 197 9.48 -16.54 -7.31
CA PHE A 197 10.65 -16.76 -6.46
C PHE A 197 10.33 -16.43 -4.99
N ALA A 198 9.66 -15.31 -4.71
CA ALA A 198 9.23 -14.95 -3.37
C ALA A 198 8.29 -15.99 -2.76
N THR A 199 7.33 -16.52 -3.56
CA THR A 199 6.44 -17.61 -3.14
C THR A 199 7.24 -18.87 -2.79
N PHE A 200 8.18 -19.30 -3.64
CA PHE A 200 8.99 -20.50 -3.37
C PHE A 200 9.86 -20.35 -2.13
N VAL A 201 10.42 -19.16 -1.86
CA VAL A 201 11.16 -18.88 -0.62
C VAL A 201 10.26 -19.03 0.60
N ALA A 202 9.04 -18.47 0.57
CA ALA A 202 8.08 -18.60 1.66
C ALA A 202 7.67 -20.07 1.89
N VAL A 203 7.40 -20.83 0.82
CA VAL A 203 7.12 -22.28 0.89
C VAL A 203 8.30 -23.05 1.51
N ALA A 204 9.52 -22.76 1.06
CA ALA A 204 10.72 -23.41 1.59
C ALA A 204 10.88 -23.15 3.10
N LEU A 205 10.64 -21.93 3.56
CA LEU A 205 10.63 -21.58 4.98
C LEU A 205 9.59 -22.41 5.76
N ASN A 206 8.34 -22.49 5.27
CA ASN A 206 7.30 -23.33 5.92
C ASN A 206 7.70 -24.80 5.98
N VAL A 207 8.26 -25.36 4.91
CA VAL A 207 8.73 -26.75 4.88
C VAL A 207 9.85 -26.98 5.90
N VAL A 208 10.83 -26.07 5.97
CA VAL A 208 11.93 -26.16 6.95
C VAL A 208 11.39 -26.09 8.37
N VAL A 209 10.50 -25.12 8.67
CA VAL A 209 9.85 -24.99 9.99
C VAL A 209 9.08 -26.26 10.35
N ALA A 210 8.32 -26.82 9.41
CA ALA A 210 7.55 -28.05 9.61
C ALA A 210 8.43 -29.26 9.88
N LEU A 211 9.48 -29.47 9.08
CA LEU A 211 10.40 -30.60 9.24
C LEU A 211 11.16 -30.53 10.57
N LEU A 212 11.64 -29.34 10.96
CA LEU A 212 12.29 -29.14 12.25
C LEU A 212 11.32 -29.38 13.41
N SER A 213 10.07 -28.92 13.30
CA SER A 213 9.02 -29.16 14.30
C SER A 213 8.69 -30.63 14.46
N LEU A 214 8.60 -31.39 13.35
CA LEU A 214 8.41 -32.84 13.36
C LEU A 214 9.61 -33.56 13.98
N GLY A 215 10.84 -33.11 13.66
CA GLY A 215 12.09 -33.64 14.23
C GLY A 215 12.12 -33.50 15.76
N ILE A 216 11.83 -32.28 16.25
CA ILE A 216 11.77 -31.98 17.69
C ILE A 216 10.68 -32.78 18.38
N SER A 217 9.51 -32.95 17.75
CA SER A 217 8.37 -33.67 18.32
C SER A 217 8.65 -35.15 18.60
N LYS A 218 9.64 -35.77 17.94
CA LYS A 218 10.07 -37.14 18.19
C LYS A 218 10.89 -37.32 19.47
N GLY A 219 11.66 -36.26 19.84
CA GLY A 219 12.52 -36.24 21.00
C GLY A 219 11.89 -35.64 22.27
N THR A 220 10.69 -35.09 22.18
CA THR A 220 10.04 -34.38 23.28
C THR A 220 8.65 -35.00 23.53
N PRO A 221 8.51 -35.95 24.48
CA PRO A 221 7.21 -36.53 24.79
C PRO A 221 6.25 -35.46 25.31
N TYR A 222 5.00 -35.53 24.88
CA TYR A 222 3.91 -34.67 25.33
C TYR A 222 2.90 -35.48 26.11
N THR A 223 2.72 -35.15 27.37
CA THR A 223 1.67 -35.70 28.22
C THR A 223 0.54 -34.64 28.30
N PRO A 224 -0.67 -34.96 27.80
CA PRO A 224 -1.81 -34.06 27.97
C PRO A 224 -2.04 -33.81 29.46
N SER A 225 -2.17 -32.55 29.86
CA SER A 225 -2.56 -32.24 31.24
C SER A 225 -4.01 -32.70 31.46
N ASP A 226 -4.24 -33.67 32.36
CA ASP A 226 -5.54 -34.11 32.84
C ASP A 226 -6.19 -33.03 33.70
N SER A 227 -6.43 -31.85 33.16
CA SER A 227 -7.21 -30.84 33.85
C SER A 227 -8.70 -31.09 33.70
N ASN A 228 -9.21 -32.14 34.39
CA ASN A 228 -10.59 -32.19 34.85
C ASN A 228 -10.86 -31.21 36.00
N MET A 229 -9.99 -30.24 36.23
CA MET A 229 -10.30 -29.11 37.08
C MET A 229 -11.30 -28.22 36.32
N GLU A 230 -12.54 -28.28 36.77
CA GLU A 230 -13.58 -27.32 36.43
C GLU A 230 -12.95 -25.93 36.45
N ALA A 231 -13.03 -25.24 35.33
CA ALA A 231 -12.54 -23.88 35.23
C ALA A 231 -13.16 -23.09 36.36
N THR A 232 -12.37 -22.81 37.39
CA THR A 232 -12.77 -21.85 38.44
C THR A 232 -13.21 -20.60 37.72
N GLY A 233 -14.47 -20.22 37.88
CA GLY A 233 -15.25 -19.32 37.09
C GLY A 233 -14.44 -18.08 36.58
N GLN A 234 -14.73 -17.65 35.38
CA GLN A 234 -14.11 -16.45 34.81
C GLN A 234 -14.05 -15.34 35.86
N ARG A 235 -12.85 -14.80 36.11
CA ARG A 235 -12.70 -13.71 37.08
C ARG A 235 -13.69 -12.59 36.71
N ALA A 236 -14.44 -12.08 37.69
CA ALA A 236 -15.32 -10.95 37.49
C ALA A 236 -14.57 -9.82 36.77
N GLY A 237 -15.14 -9.29 35.70
CA GLY A 237 -14.53 -8.21 34.93
C GLY A 237 -13.47 -8.64 33.88
N SER A 238 -13.41 -9.90 33.48
CA SER A 238 -12.52 -10.34 32.36
C SER A 238 -12.87 -9.65 31.02
N TRP A 239 -14.14 -9.37 30.78
CA TRP A 239 -14.61 -8.74 29.54
C TRP A 239 -13.98 -7.36 29.30
N THR A 240 -13.64 -6.59 30.36
CA THR A 240 -13.02 -5.29 30.24
C THR A 240 -11.62 -5.38 29.64
N ILE A 241 -10.86 -6.46 29.90
CA ILE A 241 -9.55 -6.67 29.29
C ILE A 241 -9.69 -7.03 27.82
N TYR A 242 -10.69 -7.88 27.45
CA TYR A 242 -10.96 -8.18 26.04
C TYR A 242 -11.35 -6.90 25.27
N LEU A 243 -12.16 -6.03 25.87
CA LEU A 243 -12.52 -4.74 25.28
C LEU A 243 -11.30 -3.80 25.19
N THR A 244 -10.48 -3.73 26.24
CA THR A 244 -9.24 -2.94 26.23
C THR A 244 -8.31 -3.36 25.11
N ILE A 245 -8.08 -4.68 24.92
CA ILE A 245 -7.17 -5.16 23.89
C ILE A 245 -7.78 -5.01 22.48
N ALA A 246 -9.10 -5.11 22.34
CA ALA A 246 -9.78 -4.82 21.08
C ALA A 246 -9.62 -3.33 20.69
N ILE A 247 -9.82 -2.39 21.63
CA ILE A 247 -9.59 -0.97 21.38
C ILE A 247 -8.11 -0.68 21.11
N SER A 248 -7.19 -1.36 21.82
CA SER A 248 -5.76 -1.24 21.58
C SER A 248 -5.39 -1.68 20.15
N GLY A 249 -5.89 -2.82 19.68
CA GLY A 249 -5.72 -3.27 18.30
C GLY A 249 -6.35 -2.30 17.28
N MET A 250 -7.54 -1.76 17.58
CA MET A 250 -8.21 -0.78 16.74
C MET A 250 -7.38 0.49 16.58
N THR A 251 -6.85 1.05 17.69
CA THR A 251 -6.02 2.26 17.63
C THR A 251 -4.66 2.00 16.96
N ALA A 252 -4.09 0.79 17.10
CA ALA A 252 -2.83 0.41 16.48
C ALA A 252 -2.92 0.46 14.96
N LEU A 253 -3.85 -0.30 14.38
CA LEU A 253 -3.99 -0.40 12.92
C LEU A 253 -4.56 0.87 12.29
N ALA A 254 -5.45 1.59 13.00
CA ALA A 254 -5.90 2.90 12.56
C ALA A 254 -4.74 3.91 12.50
N ALA A 255 -3.85 3.92 13.50
CA ALA A 255 -2.66 4.76 13.51
C ALA A 255 -1.68 4.36 12.38
N GLU A 256 -1.45 3.07 12.16
CA GLU A 256 -0.60 2.57 11.07
C GLU A 256 -1.08 3.08 9.71
N VAL A 257 -2.38 3.01 9.43
CA VAL A 257 -2.98 3.55 8.19
C VAL A 257 -2.74 5.05 8.06
N ILE A 258 -3.05 5.83 9.10
CA ILE A 258 -2.90 7.29 9.08
C ILE A 258 -1.42 7.67 8.93
N TRP A 259 -0.53 7.05 9.70
CA TRP A 259 0.90 7.36 9.67
C TRP A 259 1.57 6.92 8.37
N THR A 260 1.13 5.80 7.78
CA THR A 260 1.61 5.38 6.46
C THR A 260 1.25 6.40 5.39
N ARG A 261 0.04 6.98 5.42
CA ARG A 261 -0.35 8.07 4.50
C ARG A 261 0.54 9.31 4.68
N LEU A 262 0.73 9.76 5.91
CA LEU A 262 1.54 10.96 6.20
C LEU A 262 3.03 10.73 5.87
N LEU A 263 3.59 9.57 6.21
CA LEU A 263 4.96 9.23 5.85
C LEU A 263 5.15 9.03 4.34
N SER A 264 4.13 8.52 3.64
CA SER A 264 4.16 8.44 2.18
C SER A 264 4.17 9.82 1.50
N LEU A 265 3.52 10.83 2.09
CA LEU A 265 3.69 12.23 1.64
C LEU A 265 5.11 12.72 1.89
N LEU A 266 5.71 12.37 3.04
CA LEU A 266 7.01 12.86 3.47
C LEU A 266 8.19 12.24 2.71
N PHE A 267 8.08 10.97 2.30
CA PHE A 267 9.18 10.20 1.69
C PHE A 267 8.95 9.87 0.22
N GLY A 268 7.74 10.05 -0.28
CA GLY A 268 7.25 9.49 -1.53
C GLY A 268 6.59 8.12 -1.31
N ALA A 269 5.50 7.85 -2.02
CA ALA A 269 4.67 6.65 -1.85
C ALA A 269 5.27 5.41 -2.56
N THR A 270 6.56 5.15 -2.38
CA THR A 270 7.25 4.02 -3.01
C THR A 270 7.02 2.70 -2.29
N VAL A 271 7.26 1.59 -2.96
CA VAL A 271 7.24 0.25 -2.33
C VAL A 271 8.29 0.12 -1.22
N TYR A 272 9.42 0.84 -1.33
CA TYR A 272 10.47 0.88 -0.31
C TYR A 272 9.99 1.61 0.94
N THR A 273 9.36 2.78 0.76
CA THR A 273 8.76 3.57 1.86
C THR A 273 7.75 2.72 2.63
N PHE A 274 6.85 2.05 1.92
CA PHE A 274 5.86 1.18 2.54
C PHE A 274 6.50 0.03 3.33
N SER A 275 7.48 -0.68 2.74
CA SER A 275 8.18 -1.79 3.40
C SER A 275 8.95 -1.33 4.64
N LEU A 276 9.55 -0.13 4.59
CA LEU A 276 10.29 0.47 5.69
C LEU A 276 9.35 0.84 6.85
N ILE A 277 8.22 1.50 6.57
CA ILE A 277 7.23 1.88 7.59
C ILE A 277 6.68 0.65 8.28
N LEU A 278 6.27 -0.36 7.50
CA LEU A 278 5.77 -1.63 8.01
C LEU A 278 6.82 -2.34 8.89
N ALA A 279 8.08 -2.40 8.43
CA ALA A 279 9.16 -3.01 9.19
C ALA A 279 9.41 -2.31 10.54
N VAL A 280 9.39 -0.97 10.58
CA VAL A 280 9.56 -0.20 11.83
C VAL A 280 8.37 -0.39 12.77
N PHE A 281 7.15 -0.40 12.24
CA PHE A 281 5.95 -0.62 13.04
C PHE A 281 5.97 -2.03 13.67
N LEU A 282 6.25 -3.06 12.86
CA LEU A 282 6.40 -4.43 13.35
C LEU A 282 7.58 -4.58 14.33
N LEU A 283 8.72 -3.93 14.07
CA LEU A 283 9.85 -3.93 14.99
C LEU A 283 9.44 -3.40 16.37
N GLY A 284 8.71 -2.29 16.39
CA GLY A 284 8.17 -1.73 17.63
C GLY A 284 7.22 -2.70 18.35
N LEU A 285 6.31 -3.34 17.62
CA LEU A 285 5.42 -4.37 18.17
C LEU A 285 6.21 -5.55 18.76
N GLY A 286 7.26 -6.02 18.08
CA GLY A 286 8.12 -7.11 18.53
C GLY A 286 8.90 -6.77 19.81
N ILE A 287 9.58 -5.61 19.84
CA ILE A 287 10.27 -5.09 21.02
C ILE A 287 9.29 -4.93 22.18
N GLY A 288 8.15 -4.29 21.91
CA GLY A 288 7.09 -4.08 22.90
C GLY A 288 6.55 -5.36 23.48
N SER A 289 6.34 -6.39 22.65
CA SER A 289 5.92 -7.72 23.10
C SER A 289 6.93 -8.36 24.06
N GLY A 290 8.23 -8.23 23.76
CA GLY A 290 9.30 -8.67 24.67
C GLY A 290 9.30 -7.93 26.01
N VAL A 291 9.24 -6.60 25.97
CA VAL A 291 9.17 -5.74 27.17
C VAL A 291 7.90 -6.02 27.99
N GLY A 292 6.75 -6.08 27.34
CA GLY A 292 5.45 -6.38 27.98
C GLY A 292 5.43 -7.75 28.62
N SER A 293 6.06 -8.77 28.01
CA SER A 293 6.24 -10.10 28.56
C SER A 293 7.09 -10.11 29.83
N ALA A 294 8.20 -9.38 29.83
CA ALA A 294 9.06 -9.22 31.01
C ALA A 294 8.32 -8.51 32.16
N LEU A 295 7.57 -7.44 31.83
CA LEU A 295 6.75 -6.70 32.81
C LEU A 295 5.63 -7.58 33.36
N ALA A 296 4.91 -8.32 32.51
CA ALA A 296 3.84 -9.23 32.94
C ALA A 296 4.35 -10.32 33.92
N HIS A 297 5.60 -10.75 33.78
CA HIS A 297 6.23 -11.70 34.68
C HIS A 297 6.61 -11.10 36.05
N GLN A 298 7.12 -9.86 36.06
CA GLN A 298 7.64 -9.22 37.29
C GLN A 298 6.54 -8.52 38.10
N MET A 299 5.49 -8.03 37.44
CA MET A 299 4.46 -7.23 38.08
C MET A 299 3.40 -8.07 38.78
N ARG A 300 3.06 -7.68 40.01
CA ARG A 300 1.95 -8.29 40.77
C ARG A 300 0.55 -7.98 40.20
N ARG A 301 0.43 -6.86 39.45
CA ARG A 301 -0.84 -6.37 38.90
C ARG A 301 -0.70 -6.03 37.39
N PRO A 302 -0.62 -7.01 36.48
CA PRO A 302 -0.47 -6.77 35.04
C PRO A 302 -1.58 -5.88 34.45
N ARG A 303 -2.79 -5.92 35.03
CA ARG A 303 -3.93 -5.08 34.62
C ARG A 303 -3.63 -3.58 34.80
N VAL A 304 -2.97 -3.20 35.87
CA VAL A 304 -2.54 -1.80 36.11
C VAL A 304 -1.46 -1.38 35.11
N ALA A 305 -0.53 -2.26 34.81
CA ALA A 305 0.49 -2.01 33.79
C ALA A 305 -0.13 -1.81 32.40
N LEU A 306 -1.15 -2.63 32.05
CA LEU A 306 -1.90 -2.46 30.80
C LEU A 306 -2.60 -1.10 30.73
N ALA A 307 -3.23 -0.66 31.83
CA ALA A 307 -3.88 0.66 31.88
C ALA A 307 -2.87 1.81 31.69
N TRP A 308 -1.72 1.77 32.36
CA TRP A 308 -0.65 2.74 32.13
C TRP A 308 -0.10 2.70 30.71
N CYS A 309 0.03 1.51 30.12
CA CYS A 309 0.44 1.35 28.73
C CYS A 309 -0.53 2.08 27.78
N GLN A 310 -1.85 1.97 27.99
CA GLN A 310 -2.86 2.69 27.20
C GLN A 310 -2.80 4.22 27.45
N MET A 311 -2.53 4.67 28.66
CA MET A 311 -2.36 6.10 28.95
C MET A 311 -1.09 6.68 28.30
N LEU A 312 0.01 5.94 28.28
CA LEU A 312 1.24 6.33 27.58
C LEU A 312 1.06 6.35 26.06
N LEU A 313 0.19 5.47 25.51
CA LEU A 313 -0.18 5.50 24.09
C LEU A 313 -0.81 6.84 23.70
N CYS A 314 -1.58 7.49 24.57
CA CYS A 314 -2.10 8.83 24.28
C CYS A 314 -0.97 9.83 23.98
N ALA A 315 0.11 9.80 24.79
CA ALA A 315 1.27 10.65 24.57
C ALA A 315 2.05 10.26 23.29
N ALA A 316 2.21 8.95 23.04
CA ALA A 316 2.91 8.47 21.87
C ALA A 316 2.18 8.82 20.57
N ILE A 317 0.83 8.75 20.54
CA ILE A 317 0.03 9.17 19.39
C ILE A 317 0.16 10.69 19.17
N ALA A 318 0.08 11.49 20.25
CA ALA A 318 0.27 12.94 20.15
C ALA A 318 1.69 13.30 19.69
N TRP A 319 2.71 12.57 20.15
CA TRP A 319 4.11 12.69 19.69
C TRP A 319 4.22 12.43 18.18
N SER A 320 3.71 11.28 17.72
CA SER A 320 3.75 10.91 16.31
C SER A 320 3.02 11.94 15.45
N ALA A 321 1.83 12.39 15.88
CA ALA A 321 1.07 13.43 15.19
C ALA A 321 1.89 14.73 15.02
N TYR A 322 2.54 15.19 16.09
CA TYR A 322 3.40 16.37 16.04
C TYR A 322 4.62 16.16 15.15
N MET A 323 5.31 15.02 15.27
CA MET A 323 6.48 14.72 14.47
C MET A 323 6.17 14.67 12.99
N LEU A 324 5.07 14.00 12.60
CA LEU A 324 4.71 13.80 11.20
C LEU A 324 4.20 15.07 10.50
N THR A 325 3.61 16.00 11.24
CA THR A 325 2.96 17.17 10.62
C THR A 325 3.67 18.49 10.85
N GLN A 326 4.40 18.65 11.96
CA GLN A 326 5.01 19.94 12.34
C GLN A 326 6.52 19.89 12.48
N SER A 327 7.15 18.73 12.63
CA SER A 327 8.59 18.61 12.82
C SER A 327 9.29 18.08 11.58
N LEU A 328 9.11 16.79 11.25
CA LEU A 328 9.84 16.12 10.18
C LEU A 328 9.70 16.76 8.80
N PRO A 329 8.53 17.27 8.36
CA PRO A 329 8.39 17.91 7.05
C PRO A 329 9.23 19.18 6.90
N TYR A 330 9.62 19.82 8.00
CA TYR A 330 10.35 21.07 8.02
C TYR A 330 11.80 20.93 8.47
N TRP A 331 12.31 19.71 8.64
CA TRP A 331 13.74 19.51 8.80
C TRP A 331 14.46 20.04 7.54
N PRO A 332 15.60 20.76 7.69
CA PRO A 332 16.27 21.40 6.55
C PRO A 332 17.02 20.39 5.68
N ILE A 333 16.29 19.47 5.10
CA ILE A 333 16.79 18.39 4.25
C ILE A 333 16.17 18.58 2.88
N ASP A 334 17.02 18.78 1.88
CA ASP A 334 16.62 18.79 0.48
C ASP A 334 16.92 17.40 -0.12
N PRO A 335 15.87 16.61 -0.48
CA PRO A 335 16.08 15.27 -1.04
C PRO A 335 16.83 15.27 -2.37
N SER A 336 16.86 16.39 -3.11
CA SER A 336 17.55 16.49 -4.40
C SER A 336 19.07 16.63 -4.28
N ILE A 337 19.60 16.97 -3.10
CA ILE A 337 21.04 17.10 -2.86
C ILE A 337 21.75 15.73 -2.91
N SER A 338 21.07 14.67 -2.48
CA SER A 338 21.66 13.33 -2.50
C SER A 338 21.21 12.56 -3.73
N ALA A 339 22.18 12.24 -4.61
CA ALA A 339 21.96 11.33 -5.73
C ALA A 339 21.96 9.83 -5.31
N GLU A 340 22.21 9.55 -4.05
CA GLU A 340 22.32 8.20 -3.49
C GLU A 340 20.99 7.73 -2.89
N PRO A 341 20.19 6.87 -3.56
CA PRO A 341 18.88 6.44 -3.06
C PRO A 341 18.98 5.72 -1.70
N TRP A 342 20.05 4.95 -1.50
CA TRP A 342 20.27 4.22 -0.24
C TRP A 342 20.48 5.14 0.96
N PHE A 343 21.17 6.26 0.78
CA PHE A 343 21.33 7.25 1.83
C PHE A 343 19.98 7.87 2.23
N ASN A 344 19.16 8.20 1.23
CA ASN A 344 17.81 8.72 1.48
C ASN A 344 16.95 7.72 2.26
N LEU A 345 17.00 6.42 1.89
CA LEU A 345 16.28 5.37 2.62
C LEU A 345 16.76 5.18 4.06
N GLN A 346 18.06 5.32 4.33
CA GLN A 346 18.60 5.28 5.70
C GLN A 346 18.09 6.46 6.54
N LEU A 347 18.04 7.65 5.94
CA LEU A 347 17.51 8.84 6.58
C LEU A 347 16.00 8.68 6.89
N ASP A 348 15.25 8.14 5.95
CA ASP A 348 13.82 7.88 6.11
C ASP A 348 13.55 6.81 7.18
N LEU A 349 14.45 5.80 7.30
CA LEU A 349 14.42 4.83 8.40
C LEU A 349 14.57 5.52 9.77
N VAL A 350 15.56 6.40 9.92
CA VAL A 350 15.76 7.15 11.18
C VAL A 350 14.56 8.02 11.52
N ARG A 351 14.03 8.74 10.53
CA ARG A 351 12.82 9.57 10.70
C ARG A 351 11.61 8.72 11.11
N THR A 352 11.43 7.57 10.50
CA THR A 352 10.33 6.64 10.80
C THR A 352 10.48 6.07 12.22
N LEU A 353 11.69 5.61 12.59
CA LEU A 353 11.98 5.16 13.96
C LEU A 353 11.66 6.23 14.99
N TRP A 354 12.08 7.47 14.74
CA TRP A 354 11.86 8.59 15.64
C TRP A 354 10.36 8.92 15.82
N ALA A 355 9.60 8.87 14.73
CA ALA A 355 8.19 9.25 14.76
C ALA A 355 7.28 8.18 15.34
N ILE A 356 7.39 6.91 14.90
CA ILE A 356 6.34 5.90 15.15
C ILE A 356 6.76 4.77 16.09
N LEU A 357 8.06 4.55 16.30
CA LEU A 357 8.55 3.45 17.15
C LEU A 357 8.02 3.49 18.59
N PRO A 358 7.93 4.67 19.29
CA PRO A 358 7.42 4.74 20.65
C PRO A 358 5.99 4.22 20.80
N GLY A 359 5.09 4.58 19.87
CA GLY A 359 3.72 4.07 19.83
C GLY A 359 3.65 2.57 19.56
N ALA A 360 4.40 2.10 18.57
CA ALA A 360 4.44 0.70 18.20
C ALA A 360 4.94 -0.20 19.36
N ILE A 361 5.95 0.23 20.13
CA ILE A 361 6.40 -0.49 21.34
C ILE A 361 5.28 -0.63 22.37
N LEU A 362 4.53 0.41 22.63
CA LEU A 362 3.44 0.40 23.61
C LEU A 362 2.28 -0.51 23.15
N TRP A 363 1.89 -0.48 21.88
CA TRP A 363 0.90 -1.44 21.35
C TRP A 363 1.41 -2.88 21.46
N GLY A 364 2.67 -3.13 21.13
CA GLY A 364 3.28 -4.44 21.27
C GLY A 364 3.27 -4.97 22.71
N ALA A 365 3.50 -4.10 23.69
CA ALA A 365 3.46 -4.46 25.11
C ALA A 365 2.03 -4.76 25.62
N SER A 366 1.00 -4.23 24.99
CA SER A 366 -0.39 -4.38 25.42
C SER A 366 -0.86 -5.84 25.37
N PHE A 367 -0.45 -6.62 24.34
CA PHE A 367 -0.88 -8.01 24.17
C PHE A 367 -0.41 -8.94 25.30
N PRO A 368 0.89 -9.03 25.66
CA PRO A 368 1.34 -9.88 26.76
C PRO A 368 0.86 -9.37 28.13
N LEU A 369 0.66 -8.06 28.31
CA LEU A 369 0.06 -7.52 29.54
C LEU A 369 -1.40 -7.93 29.69
N ALA A 370 -2.18 -7.98 28.59
CA ALA A 370 -3.55 -8.47 28.60
C ALA A 370 -3.61 -9.98 28.91
N LEU A 371 -2.71 -10.78 28.32
CA LEU A 371 -2.56 -12.19 28.64
C LEU A 371 -2.27 -12.39 30.14
N GLY A 372 -1.29 -11.65 30.70
CA GLY A 372 -0.94 -11.71 32.11
C GLY A 372 -2.10 -11.28 33.05
N ALA A 373 -2.94 -10.32 32.60
CA ALA A 373 -4.10 -9.85 33.38
C ALA A 373 -5.26 -10.87 33.42
N LEU A 374 -5.36 -11.74 32.40
CA LEU A 374 -6.43 -12.76 32.26
C LEU A 374 -5.99 -14.15 32.73
N ALA A 375 -4.68 -14.42 32.79
CA ALA A 375 -4.15 -15.74 33.11
C ALA A 375 -4.64 -16.26 34.47
N SER A 376 -5.14 -17.51 34.51
CA SER A 376 -5.54 -18.22 35.71
C SER A 376 -5.01 -19.65 35.68
N ARG A 377 -4.77 -20.26 36.88
CA ARG A 377 -4.28 -21.64 36.95
C ARG A 377 -5.37 -22.59 36.43
N GLY A 378 -4.96 -23.61 35.66
CA GLY A 378 -5.87 -24.63 35.11
C GLY A 378 -6.65 -24.23 33.86
N GLN A 379 -6.46 -22.99 33.36
CA GLN A 379 -7.06 -22.53 32.10
C GLN A 379 -6.31 -23.08 30.88
N ASP A 380 -7.04 -23.45 29.82
CA ASP A 380 -6.42 -23.82 28.53
C ASP A 380 -5.66 -22.63 27.92
N PRO A 381 -4.32 -22.72 27.77
CA PRO A 381 -3.54 -21.65 27.17
C PRO A 381 -4.00 -21.28 25.76
N ALA A 382 -4.44 -22.26 24.96
CA ALA A 382 -4.93 -22.01 23.61
C ALA A 382 -6.21 -21.17 23.58
N ARG A 383 -7.12 -21.38 24.56
CA ARG A 383 -8.34 -20.56 24.68
C ARG A 383 -8.02 -19.15 25.14
N LEU A 384 -7.09 -18.99 26.08
CA LEU A 384 -6.65 -17.69 26.56
C LEU A 384 -6.03 -16.88 25.41
N VAL A 385 -5.00 -17.44 24.77
CA VAL A 385 -4.29 -16.80 23.66
C VAL A 385 -5.22 -16.50 22.49
N GLY A 386 -6.00 -17.53 22.07
CA GLY A 386 -6.94 -17.38 20.97
C GLY A 386 -7.99 -16.29 21.21
N GLY A 387 -8.52 -16.20 22.44
CA GLY A 387 -9.48 -15.15 22.80
C GLY A 387 -8.89 -13.75 22.81
N VAL A 388 -7.69 -13.55 23.39
CA VAL A 388 -7.02 -12.25 23.43
C VAL A 388 -6.56 -11.83 22.02
N TYR A 389 -6.02 -12.75 21.25
CA TYR A 389 -5.61 -12.51 19.87
C TYR A 389 -6.81 -12.13 18.99
N ALA A 390 -7.91 -12.86 19.10
CA ALA A 390 -9.13 -12.57 18.35
C ALA A 390 -9.71 -11.20 18.69
N ALA A 391 -9.78 -10.85 19.99
CA ALA A 391 -10.26 -9.55 20.40
C ALA A 391 -9.38 -8.41 19.82
N ASN A 392 -8.06 -8.57 19.91
CA ASN A 392 -7.10 -7.63 19.33
C ASN A 392 -7.29 -7.50 17.80
N THR A 393 -7.42 -8.62 17.10
CA THR A 393 -7.54 -8.65 15.64
C THR A 393 -8.87 -8.10 15.15
N VAL A 394 -9.99 -8.38 15.84
CA VAL A 394 -11.28 -7.73 15.51
C VAL A 394 -11.18 -6.22 15.65
N GLY A 395 -10.57 -5.74 16.74
CA GLY A 395 -10.28 -4.31 16.88
C GLY A 395 -9.44 -3.78 15.74
N ALA A 396 -8.36 -4.46 15.40
CA ALA A 396 -7.44 -4.09 14.32
C ALA A 396 -8.16 -3.98 12.95
N ILE A 397 -9.04 -4.93 12.62
CA ILE A 397 -9.87 -4.88 11.40
C ILE A 397 -10.77 -3.64 11.42
N VAL A 398 -11.48 -3.40 12.52
CA VAL A 398 -12.36 -2.22 12.64
C VAL A 398 -11.56 -0.93 12.53
N GLY A 399 -10.36 -0.88 13.14
CA GLY A 399 -9.47 0.28 13.10
C GLY A 399 -8.93 0.56 11.70
N SER A 400 -8.40 -0.44 11.02
CA SER A 400 -7.83 -0.27 9.67
C SER A 400 -8.89 0.11 8.64
N LEU A 401 -10.03 -0.61 8.60
CA LEU A 401 -11.14 -0.29 7.70
C LEU A 401 -11.79 1.05 8.05
N GLY A 402 -11.99 1.33 9.34
CA GLY A 402 -12.54 2.60 9.80
C GLY A 402 -11.64 3.78 9.40
N ALA A 403 -10.33 3.67 9.59
CA ALA A 403 -9.39 4.73 9.24
C ALA A 403 -9.31 4.93 7.72
N SER A 404 -9.17 3.85 6.95
CA SER A 404 -8.97 3.94 5.49
C SER A 404 -10.22 4.35 4.72
N LEU A 405 -11.40 3.86 5.11
CA LEU A 405 -12.63 4.07 4.34
C LEU A 405 -13.50 5.23 4.87
N LEU A 406 -13.38 5.59 6.14
CA LEU A 406 -14.29 6.55 6.76
C LEU A 406 -13.56 7.73 7.41
N LEU A 407 -12.72 7.48 8.42
CA LEU A 407 -12.25 8.54 9.31
C LEU A 407 -11.41 9.59 8.57
N VAL A 408 -10.40 9.17 7.81
CA VAL A 408 -9.51 10.13 7.15
C VAL A 408 -10.27 10.95 6.10
N ALA A 409 -11.14 10.31 5.31
CA ALA A 409 -11.91 11.01 4.27
C ALA A 409 -13.01 11.94 4.82
N TRP A 410 -13.57 11.66 6.01
CA TRP A 410 -14.68 12.44 6.56
C TRP A 410 -14.25 13.51 7.56
N ILE A 411 -13.30 13.17 8.45
CA ILE A 411 -12.90 14.07 9.55
C ILE A 411 -11.42 14.48 9.47
N GLY A 412 -10.69 13.98 8.47
CA GLY A 412 -9.27 14.25 8.27
C GLY A 412 -8.35 13.51 9.25
N SER A 413 -7.06 13.51 8.94
CA SER A 413 -6.02 12.83 9.74
C SER A 413 -5.87 13.43 11.14
N GLN A 414 -6.08 14.73 11.32
CA GLN A 414 -6.02 15.42 12.63
C GLN A 414 -7.07 14.86 13.60
N HIS A 415 -8.35 14.97 13.24
CA HIS A 415 -9.45 14.54 14.13
C HIS A 415 -9.44 13.02 14.31
N SER A 416 -9.00 12.28 13.30
CA SER A 416 -8.81 10.83 13.43
C SER A 416 -7.78 10.50 14.51
N GLN A 417 -6.63 11.17 14.57
CA GLN A 417 -5.63 10.96 15.62
C GLN A 417 -6.12 11.41 16.99
N GLN A 418 -6.90 12.50 17.07
CA GLN A 418 -7.58 12.91 18.31
C GLN A 418 -8.52 11.82 18.82
N LEU A 419 -9.30 11.19 17.93
CA LEU A 419 -10.16 10.07 18.27
C LEU A 419 -9.34 8.88 18.81
N LEU A 420 -8.19 8.56 18.20
CA LEU A 420 -7.32 7.48 18.67
C LEU A 420 -6.81 7.74 20.11
N ILE A 421 -6.47 8.99 20.45
CA ILE A 421 -6.08 9.39 21.81
C ILE A 421 -7.23 9.13 22.78
N ILE A 422 -8.45 9.55 22.44
CA ILE A 422 -9.65 9.34 23.27
C ILE A 422 -9.92 7.85 23.47
N LEU A 423 -9.83 7.05 22.42
CA LEU A 423 -10.02 5.61 22.47
C LEU A 423 -8.96 4.91 23.34
N SER A 424 -7.69 5.30 23.21
CA SER A 424 -6.61 4.76 24.05
C SER A 424 -6.82 5.08 25.52
N ALA A 425 -7.20 6.31 25.86
CA ALA A 425 -7.54 6.70 27.23
C ALA A 425 -8.73 5.88 27.76
N THR A 426 -9.78 5.71 26.95
CA THR A 426 -10.96 4.89 27.29
C THR A 426 -10.57 3.43 27.55
N ALA A 427 -9.67 2.86 26.75
CA ALA A 427 -9.13 1.52 26.98
C ALA A 427 -8.39 1.42 28.33
N GLY A 428 -7.60 2.44 28.68
CA GLY A 428 -6.93 2.51 29.98
C GLY A 428 -7.92 2.53 31.16
N VAL A 429 -9.01 3.27 31.03
CA VAL A 429 -10.08 3.31 32.03
C VAL A 429 -10.78 1.95 32.14
N PHE A 430 -11.14 1.31 31.03
CA PHE A 430 -11.74 -0.04 31.05
C PHE A 430 -10.83 -1.09 31.69
N ALA A 431 -9.54 -1.00 31.51
CA ALA A 431 -8.60 -1.89 32.18
C ALA A 431 -8.66 -1.80 33.69
N LEU A 432 -8.89 -0.61 34.27
CA LEU A 432 -8.97 -0.40 35.72
C LEU A 432 -10.38 -0.55 36.32
N MET A 433 -11.43 -0.54 35.52
CA MET A 433 -12.82 -0.55 35.99
C MET A 433 -13.13 -1.61 37.04
N PRO A 434 -12.70 -2.89 36.95
CA PRO A 434 -13.01 -3.89 37.98
C PRO A 434 -12.32 -3.66 39.33
N VAL A 435 -11.23 -2.89 39.35
CA VAL A 435 -10.57 -2.54 40.62
C VAL A 435 -11.46 -1.66 41.47
N ALA A 436 -12.39 -0.93 40.84
CA ALA A 436 -13.39 -0.09 41.50
C ALA A 436 -14.51 -0.88 42.24
N PHE A 437 -14.68 -2.17 41.91
CA PHE A 437 -15.75 -3.02 42.44
C PHE A 437 -15.26 -4.02 43.51
N GLU A 438 -14.08 -3.82 44.12
CA GLU A 438 -13.59 -4.63 45.25
C GLU A 438 -14.38 -4.40 46.58
N PRO A 439 -14.34 -5.39 47.55
CA PRO A 439 -15.24 -5.41 48.70
C PRO A 439 -15.21 -4.15 49.62
N GLU A 440 -16.30 -3.99 50.38
CA GLU A 440 -16.70 -2.77 51.09
C GLU A 440 -15.70 -2.15 52.10
N SER A 441 -14.73 -2.86 52.62
CA SER A 441 -13.77 -2.33 53.61
C SER A 441 -12.70 -1.38 53.04
N MET A 442 -12.60 -1.24 51.75
CA MET A 442 -11.68 -0.31 51.04
C MET A 442 -12.38 0.69 50.11
N LYS A 443 -13.70 0.69 50.02
CA LYS A 443 -14.50 1.47 49.06
C LYS A 443 -14.26 2.98 49.10
N GLU A 444 -14.21 3.60 50.23
CA GLU A 444 -14.18 5.07 50.32
C GLU A 444 -12.85 5.68 49.85
N LYS A 445 -11.72 5.07 50.22
CA LYS A 445 -10.38 5.47 49.73
C LYS A 445 -10.14 5.06 48.27
N SER A 446 -10.70 3.95 47.86
CA SER A 446 -10.63 3.45 46.49
C SER A 446 -11.44 4.32 45.51
N ASN A 447 -12.64 4.77 45.92
CA ASN A 447 -13.49 5.62 45.10
C ASN A 447 -12.91 7.03 44.90
N LEU A 448 -12.30 7.62 45.91
CA LEU A 448 -11.62 8.91 45.78
C LEU A 448 -10.42 8.81 44.84
N ALA A 449 -9.58 7.80 45.03
CA ALA A 449 -8.41 7.55 44.14
C ALA A 449 -8.82 7.32 42.70
N LEU A 450 -9.89 6.55 42.45
CA LEU A 450 -10.45 6.31 41.15
C LEU A 450 -11.00 7.61 40.51
N SER A 451 -11.76 8.40 41.28
CA SER A 451 -12.30 9.67 40.79
C SER A 451 -11.21 10.65 40.41
N VAL A 452 -10.16 10.77 41.25
CA VAL A 452 -8.98 11.58 40.94
C VAL A 452 -8.28 11.09 39.67
N PHE A 453 -8.07 9.77 39.55
CA PHE A 453 -7.48 9.18 38.36
C PHE A 453 -8.31 9.49 37.11
N LEU A 454 -9.64 9.35 37.16
CA LEU A 454 -10.52 9.63 36.02
C LEU A 454 -10.46 11.10 35.60
N ILE A 455 -10.45 12.04 36.59
CA ILE A 455 -10.32 13.48 36.32
C ILE A 455 -8.97 13.79 35.67
N LEU A 456 -7.87 13.24 36.22
CA LEU A 456 -6.54 13.45 35.69
C LEU A 456 -6.39 12.82 34.32
N ALA A 457 -6.92 11.62 34.10
CA ALA A 457 -6.92 10.95 32.80
C ALA A 457 -7.72 11.74 31.77
N ALA A 458 -8.89 12.27 32.12
CA ALA A 458 -9.69 13.11 31.25
C ALA A 458 -8.96 14.41 30.88
N ALA A 459 -8.39 15.10 31.88
CA ALA A 459 -7.63 16.33 31.68
C ALA A 459 -6.40 16.08 30.77
N TYR A 460 -5.66 15.02 31.04
CA TYR A 460 -4.52 14.57 30.21
C TYR A 460 -4.93 14.27 28.78
N THR A 461 -6.02 13.52 28.58
CA THR A 461 -6.56 13.18 27.26
C THR A 461 -6.95 14.43 26.46
N VAL A 462 -7.68 15.35 27.10
CA VAL A 462 -8.08 16.62 26.48
C VAL A 462 -6.86 17.47 26.12
N LEU A 463 -5.87 17.54 27.01
CA LEU A 463 -4.64 18.30 26.77
C LEU A 463 -3.90 17.73 25.52
N LEU A 464 -3.71 16.43 25.46
CA LEU A 464 -3.00 15.78 24.34
C LEU A 464 -3.79 15.86 23.03
N ALA A 465 -5.12 15.62 23.08
CA ALA A 465 -5.97 15.74 21.88
C ALA A 465 -5.93 17.15 21.28
N ARG A 466 -5.95 18.19 22.13
CA ARG A 466 -5.82 19.58 21.68
C ARG A 466 -4.44 19.93 21.12
N ARG A 467 -3.43 19.12 21.40
CA ARG A 467 -2.05 19.30 20.88
C ARG A 467 -1.81 18.63 19.54
N VAL A 468 -2.76 17.85 19.02
CA VAL A 468 -2.67 17.28 17.68
C VAL A 468 -2.79 18.41 16.66
N PRO A 469 -1.75 18.67 15.84
CA PRO A 469 -1.77 19.79 14.92
C PRO A 469 -2.62 19.50 13.68
N GLU A 470 -3.04 20.57 13.01
CA GLU A 470 -3.62 20.48 11.66
C GLU A 470 -2.58 20.05 10.64
N LEU A 471 -3.05 19.39 9.60
CA LEU A 471 -2.22 19.04 8.45
C LEU A 471 -1.89 20.32 7.67
N SER A 472 -0.61 20.66 7.60
CA SER A 472 -0.16 21.86 6.91
C SER A 472 -0.45 21.75 5.40
N PRO A 473 -1.06 22.76 4.78
CA PRO A 473 -1.24 22.80 3.32
C PRO A 473 0.06 22.56 2.55
N ARG A 474 1.12 23.23 2.95
CA ARG A 474 2.44 23.10 2.35
C ARG A 474 3.00 21.67 2.38
N PHE A 475 2.69 20.92 3.43
CA PHE A 475 3.08 19.52 3.53
C PHE A 475 2.30 18.65 2.54
N VAL A 476 1.01 18.90 2.33
CA VAL A 476 0.21 18.18 1.31
C VAL A 476 0.67 18.56 -0.11
N GLU A 477 1.02 19.84 -0.33
CA GLU A 477 1.47 20.34 -1.63
C GLU A 477 2.83 19.77 -2.04
N TYR A 478 3.80 19.78 -1.13
CA TYR A 478 5.21 19.54 -1.47
C TYR A 478 5.85 18.35 -0.75
N GLY A 479 5.16 17.71 0.21
CA GLY A 479 5.60 16.48 0.86
C GLY A 479 7.05 16.54 1.30
N ARG A 480 7.92 15.75 0.65
CA ARG A 480 9.36 15.67 0.93
C ARG A 480 10.12 16.98 0.68
N PHE A 481 9.58 17.87 -0.12
CA PHE A 481 10.15 19.20 -0.40
C PHE A 481 9.52 20.32 0.42
N ALA A 482 8.66 20.03 1.40
CA ALA A 482 7.95 21.04 2.17
C ALA A 482 8.90 22.01 2.91
N ALA A 483 10.10 21.59 3.29
CA ALA A 483 11.09 22.46 3.92
C ALA A 483 11.67 23.52 2.95
N VAL A 484 11.78 23.19 1.66
CA VAL A 484 12.55 23.99 0.68
C VAL A 484 11.69 24.64 -0.42
N ARG A 485 10.45 24.17 -0.62
CA ARG A 485 9.54 24.67 -1.68
C ARG A 485 8.25 25.25 -1.10
N GLY A 486 7.53 26.02 -1.88
CA GLY A 486 6.16 26.45 -1.60
C GLY A 486 6.00 27.62 -0.62
N ALA A 487 7.08 28.34 -0.27
CA ALA A 487 7.00 29.44 0.70
C ALA A 487 6.14 30.63 0.25
N GLN A 488 5.95 30.81 -1.07
CA GLN A 488 5.23 31.93 -1.66
C GLN A 488 3.87 31.55 -2.29
N ASN A 489 3.50 30.27 -2.24
CA ASN A 489 2.26 29.80 -2.84
C ASN A 489 1.05 30.21 -2.02
N LYS A 490 -0.04 30.52 -2.70
CA LYS A 490 -1.35 30.69 -2.10
C LYS A 490 -2.13 29.39 -2.24
N THR A 491 -2.28 28.64 -1.15
CA THR A 491 -3.16 27.47 -1.13
C THR A 491 -4.61 27.90 -1.33
N VAL A 492 -5.29 27.28 -2.30
CA VAL A 492 -6.69 27.54 -2.64
C VAL A 492 -7.59 26.42 -2.10
N TYR A 493 -7.08 25.20 -2.06
CA TYR A 493 -7.81 24.03 -1.58
C TYR A 493 -6.86 22.99 -0.99
N VAL A 494 -7.30 22.32 0.08
CA VAL A 494 -6.70 21.09 0.62
C VAL A 494 -7.81 20.12 1.01
N GLY A 495 -7.66 18.86 0.66
CA GLY A 495 -8.58 17.80 1.03
C GLY A 495 -7.88 16.45 1.19
N GLU A 496 -8.35 15.67 2.14
CA GLU A 496 -7.92 14.30 2.36
C GLU A 496 -8.99 13.35 1.79
N GLY A 497 -8.69 12.68 0.67
CA GLY A 497 -9.57 11.72 0.01
C GLY A 497 -9.42 10.31 0.56
N LEU A 498 -10.08 9.35 -0.10
CA LEU A 498 -10.01 7.93 0.26
C LEU A 498 -8.60 7.34 0.00
N THR A 499 -8.07 7.60 -1.19
CA THR A 499 -6.79 7.04 -1.65
C THR A 499 -5.64 8.03 -1.50
N ALA A 500 -5.90 9.33 -1.70
CA ALA A 500 -4.88 10.36 -1.77
C ALA A 500 -5.28 11.64 -1.04
N SER A 501 -4.28 12.45 -0.66
CA SER A 501 -4.47 13.84 -0.23
C SER A 501 -4.19 14.76 -1.41
N VAL A 502 -5.10 15.69 -1.66
CA VAL A 502 -5.10 16.59 -2.83
C VAL A 502 -5.04 18.03 -2.37
N ALA A 503 -4.25 18.86 -3.07
CA ALA A 503 -4.27 20.31 -2.86
C ALA A 503 -4.27 21.06 -4.20
N VAL A 504 -4.73 22.30 -4.16
CA VAL A 504 -4.62 23.26 -5.26
C VAL A 504 -3.97 24.52 -4.73
N SER A 505 -2.95 25.03 -5.41
CA SER A 505 -2.29 26.27 -5.06
C SER A 505 -2.07 27.16 -6.29
N ASP A 506 -2.03 28.47 -6.06
CA ASP A 506 -1.68 29.47 -7.05
C ASP A 506 -0.28 30.03 -6.77
N LEU A 507 0.57 30.06 -7.79
CA LEU A 507 1.86 30.73 -7.76
C LEU A 507 1.68 32.25 -7.93
N PRO A 508 2.66 33.06 -7.53
CA PRO A 508 2.58 34.53 -7.69
C PRO A 508 2.44 34.99 -9.15
N ASP A 509 2.90 34.23 -10.11
CA ASP A 509 2.80 34.46 -11.56
C ASP A 509 1.44 34.02 -12.17
N GLY A 510 0.53 33.51 -11.36
CA GLY A 510 -0.80 33.04 -11.76
C GLY A 510 -0.87 31.60 -12.22
N ILE A 511 0.23 30.84 -12.19
CA ILE A 511 0.21 29.42 -12.48
C ILE A 511 -0.55 28.71 -11.35
N ARG A 512 -1.53 27.85 -11.74
CA ARG A 512 -2.29 27.01 -10.83
C ARG A 512 -1.75 25.60 -10.84
N ASN A 513 -1.41 25.09 -9.65
CA ASN A 513 -0.90 23.75 -9.44
C ASN A 513 -1.97 22.83 -8.88
N TYR A 514 -2.04 21.62 -9.40
CA TYR A 514 -2.73 20.46 -8.83
C TYR A 514 -1.71 19.56 -8.16
N HIS A 515 -1.88 19.33 -6.86
CA HIS A 515 -0.98 18.51 -6.06
C HIS A 515 -1.64 17.20 -5.66
N ASN A 516 -0.88 16.12 -5.77
CA ASN A 516 -1.22 14.79 -5.29
C ASN A 516 0.06 14.04 -4.89
N ALA A 517 -0.03 13.12 -3.94
CA ALA A 517 1.14 12.36 -3.44
C ALA A 517 2.33 13.22 -2.97
N GLY A 518 2.06 14.45 -2.48
CA GLY A 518 3.08 15.37 -1.96
C GLY A 518 3.94 16.05 -3.03
N LYS A 519 3.44 16.18 -4.25
CA LYS A 519 4.11 16.91 -5.36
C LYS A 519 3.10 17.57 -6.29
N VAL A 520 3.58 18.48 -7.14
CA VAL A 520 2.81 18.95 -8.30
C VAL A 520 2.69 17.80 -9.29
N GLN A 521 1.48 17.37 -9.60
CA GLN A 521 1.19 16.32 -10.57
C GLN A 521 0.78 16.88 -11.92
N ALA A 522 0.18 18.07 -11.92
CA ALA A 522 -0.21 18.79 -13.11
C ALA A 522 -0.35 20.26 -12.78
N SER A 523 -0.13 21.14 -13.77
CA SER A 523 -0.28 22.57 -13.56
C SER A 523 -0.81 23.27 -14.81
N SER A 524 -1.12 24.57 -14.65
CA SER A 524 -1.38 25.46 -15.80
C SER A 524 -0.10 26.04 -16.39
N ASP A 525 1.09 25.57 -15.95
CA ASP A 525 2.36 25.92 -16.57
C ASP A 525 2.37 25.51 -18.06
N PRO A 526 2.91 26.32 -18.96
CA PRO A 526 2.96 26.00 -20.39
C PRO A 526 3.57 24.62 -20.72
N ALA A 527 4.57 24.18 -19.98
CA ALA A 527 5.23 22.89 -20.21
C ALA A 527 4.30 21.72 -19.86
N ASP A 528 3.64 21.77 -18.70
CA ASP A 528 2.69 20.75 -18.27
C ASP A 528 1.44 20.75 -19.15
N MET A 529 0.93 21.95 -19.50
CA MET A 529 -0.20 22.09 -20.42
C MET A 529 0.12 21.49 -21.80
N LYS A 530 1.37 21.64 -22.28
CA LYS A 530 1.80 21.08 -23.56
C LYS A 530 1.73 19.56 -23.55
N LEU A 531 2.29 18.88 -22.53
CA LEU A 531 2.22 17.44 -22.40
C LEU A 531 0.77 16.94 -22.40
N GLN A 532 -0.04 17.46 -21.45
CA GLN A 532 -1.41 16.97 -21.23
C GLN A 532 -2.27 17.16 -22.49
N ARG A 533 -2.15 18.30 -23.19
CA ARG A 533 -2.85 18.52 -24.45
C ARG A 533 -2.31 17.67 -25.58
N MET A 534 -0.99 17.42 -25.65
CA MET A 534 -0.43 16.51 -26.64
C MET A 534 -0.99 15.09 -26.47
N LEU A 535 -1.05 14.59 -25.24
CA LEU A 535 -1.68 13.28 -24.96
C LEU A 535 -3.09 13.22 -25.52
N GLY A 536 -3.97 14.16 -25.14
CA GLY A 536 -5.36 14.16 -25.59
C GLY A 536 -5.52 14.36 -27.11
N HIS A 537 -4.77 15.31 -27.71
CA HIS A 537 -4.88 15.61 -29.13
C HIS A 537 -4.28 14.52 -30.04
N LEU A 538 -3.15 13.90 -29.66
CA LEU A 538 -2.61 12.74 -30.40
C LEU A 538 -3.61 11.59 -30.37
N THR A 539 -4.26 11.33 -29.22
CA THR A 539 -5.29 10.29 -29.08
C THR A 539 -6.47 10.49 -30.01
N THR A 540 -6.83 11.73 -30.36
CA THR A 540 -8.01 12.04 -31.17
C THR A 540 -7.69 12.45 -32.62
N LEU A 541 -6.48 12.96 -32.89
CA LEU A 541 -6.08 13.37 -34.24
C LEU A 541 -5.53 12.22 -35.10
N VAL A 542 -4.91 11.23 -34.47
CA VAL A 542 -4.31 10.09 -35.22
C VAL A 542 -5.41 9.15 -35.76
N PRO A 543 -6.45 8.74 -35.00
CA PRO A 543 -7.57 7.99 -35.56
C PRO A 543 -8.39 8.84 -36.55
N GLU A 544 -8.92 8.22 -37.60
CA GLU A 544 -9.77 8.92 -38.57
C GLU A 544 -11.13 9.33 -37.98
N ASN A 545 -11.70 8.47 -37.08
CA ASN A 545 -13.03 8.66 -36.52
C ASN A 545 -13.03 8.38 -35.01
N PRO A 546 -12.51 9.30 -34.16
CA PRO A 546 -12.43 9.13 -32.71
C PRO A 546 -13.80 9.43 -32.03
N ARG A 547 -14.70 8.45 -32.01
CA ARG A 547 -16.06 8.61 -31.44
C ARG A 547 -16.11 8.24 -29.96
N SER A 548 -15.37 7.20 -29.56
CA SER A 548 -15.33 6.69 -28.18
C SER A 548 -13.90 6.69 -27.66
N VAL A 549 -13.65 7.40 -26.56
CA VAL A 549 -12.30 7.53 -25.98
C VAL A 549 -12.34 7.22 -24.48
N LEU A 550 -11.35 6.45 -24.03
CA LEU A 550 -11.09 6.17 -22.62
C LEU A 550 -9.90 7.00 -22.14
N VAL A 551 -10.08 7.70 -21.02
CA VAL A 551 -9.03 8.43 -20.30
C VAL A 551 -8.80 7.76 -18.95
N ILE A 552 -7.58 7.26 -18.70
CA ILE A 552 -7.18 6.62 -17.45
C ILE A 552 -6.38 7.64 -16.64
N GLY A 553 -6.92 8.01 -15.47
CA GLY A 553 -6.45 9.11 -14.66
C GLY A 553 -7.07 10.45 -15.06
N CYS A 554 -7.67 11.15 -14.11
CA CYS A 554 -8.25 12.47 -14.34
C CYS A 554 -7.17 13.57 -14.20
N GLY A 555 -6.27 13.47 -13.21
CA GLY A 555 -5.30 14.52 -12.90
C GLY A 555 -5.95 15.89 -12.79
N ALA A 556 -5.40 16.92 -13.43
CA ALA A 556 -6.04 18.24 -13.55
C ALA A 556 -7.21 18.27 -14.56
N GLY A 557 -7.47 17.18 -15.25
CA GLY A 557 -8.51 17.06 -16.27
C GLY A 557 -8.13 17.65 -17.64
N VAL A 558 -6.91 18.10 -17.83
CA VAL A 558 -6.49 18.78 -19.07
C VAL A 558 -6.36 17.81 -20.23
N THR A 559 -5.83 16.61 -20.01
CA THR A 559 -5.76 15.52 -21.01
C THR A 559 -7.18 15.13 -21.46
N ALA A 560 -8.09 14.88 -20.53
CA ALA A 560 -9.49 14.61 -20.82
C ALA A 560 -10.18 15.79 -21.51
N GLY A 561 -9.92 17.01 -21.03
CA GLY A 561 -10.42 18.23 -21.68
C GLY A 561 -10.01 18.36 -23.13
N ALA A 562 -8.75 18.03 -23.45
CA ALA A 562 -8.27 18.04 -24.84
C ALA A 562 -8.97 16.97 -25.70
N VAL A 563 -9.32 15.82 -25.13
CA VAL A 563 -10.15 14.79 -25.77
C VAL A 563 -11.59 15.31 -25.97
N SER A 564 -12.19 15.91 -24.95
CA SER A 564 -13.61 16.31 -24.95
C SER A 564 -13.99 17.34 -26.01
N ILE A 565 -13.04 18.09 -26.52
CA ILE A 565 -13.23 19.11 -27.57
C ILE A 565 -13.10 18.56 -29.00
N GLU A 566 -12.87 17.27 -29.18
CA GLU A 566 -12.90 16.62 -30.49
C GLU A 566 -14.33 16.67 -31.07
N PRO A 567 -14.55 17.26 -32.26
CA PRO A 567 -15.89 17.41 -32.81
C PRO A 567 -16.63 16.10 -33.09
N LYS A 568 -15.89 15.04 -33.49
CA LYS A 568 -16.44 13.71 -33.80
C LYS A 568 -16.71 12.87 -32.56
N LEU A 569 -16.26 13.29 -31.40
CA LEU A 569 -16.43 12.56 -30.17
C LEU A 569 -17.91 12.40 -29.79
N GLU A 570 -18.35 11.18 -29.59
CA GLU A 570 -19.70 10.85 -29.12
C GLU A 570 -19.72 10.56 -27.63
N HIS A 571 -18.68 9.85 -27.14
CA HIS A 571 -18.57 9.46 -25.74
C HIS A 571 -17.11 9.43 -25.25
N GLU A 572 -16.91 9.98 -24.07
CA GLU A 572 -15.64 9.91 -23.34
C GLU A 572 -15.86 9.30 -21.96
N THR A 573 -15.07 8.29 -21.61
CA THR A 573 -15.06 7.71 -20.26
C THR A 573 -13.78 8.11 -19.55
N ILE A 574 -13.89 8.81 -18.42
CA ILE A 574 -12.77 9.08 -17.51
C ILE A 574 -12.84 8.06 -16.38
N VAL A 575 -11.75 7.30 -16.16
CA VAL A 575 -11.63 6.38 -15.02
C VAL A 575 -10.63 6.96 -14.03
N GLU A 576 -11.13 7.27 -12.83
CA GLU A 576 -10.34 7.90 -11.75
C GLU A 576 -10.51 7.11 -10.45
N ILE A 577 -9.39 6.81 -9.79
CA ILE A 577 -9.36 5.98 -8.57
C ILE A 577 -9.76 6.78 -7.31
N GLU A 578 -9.50 8.10 -7.30
CA GLU A 578 -9.80 9.00 -6.18
C GLU A 578 -11.03 9.85 -6.47
N PRO A 579 -12.16 9.61 -5.81
CA PRO A 579 -13.40 10.34 -6.08
C PRO A 579 -13.33 11.84 -5.78
N LEU A 580 -12.35 12.29 -5.01
CA LEU A 580 -12.14 13.70 -4.69
C LEU A 580 -11.62 14.49 -5.90
N VAL A 581 -10.79 13.86 -6.74
CA VAL A 581 -10.10 14.51 -7.88
C VAL A 581 -11.09 15.14 -8.86
N PRO A 582 -12.08 14.44 -9.45
CA PRO A 582 -13.01 15.06 -10.39
C PRO A 582 -13.78 16.25 -9.80
N ARG A 583 -14.12 16.20 -8.51
CA ARG A 583 -14.82 17.31 -7.82
C ARG A 583 -13.94 18.54 -7.70
N VAL A 584 -12.68 18.36 -7.34
CA VAL A 584 -11.71 19.46 -7.17
C VAL A 584 -11.42 20.11 -8.52
N VAL A 585 -11.09 19.31 -9.54
CA VAL A 585 -10.69 19.85 -10.84
C VAL A 585 -11.84 20.48 -11.62
N SER A 586 -13.07 20.01 -11.44
CA SER A 586 -14.27 20.67 -12.00
C SER A 586 -14.52 22.06 -11.40
N THR A 587 -13.97 22.35 -10.24
CA THR A 587 -14.11 23.64 -9.56
C THR A 587 -12.93 24.58 -9.86
N TYR A 588 -11.71 24.03 -9.75
CA TYR A 588 -10.50 24.86 -9.77
C TYR A 588 -9.76 24.86 -11.12
N PHE A 589 -9.99 23.87 -11.99
CA PHE A 589 -9.32 23.75 -13.30
C PHE A 589 -10.26 23.86 -14.50
N ALA A 590 -11.54 24.20 -14.30
CA ALA A 590 -12.54 24.25 -15.37
C ALA A 590 -12.11 25.11 -16.57
N GLU A 591 -11.41 26.23 -16.35
CA GLU A 591 -10.89 27.11 -17.40
C GLU A 591 -9.79 26.43 -18.24
N HIS A 592 -8.97 25.58 -17.63
CA HIS A 592 -7.81 24.92 -18.26
C HIS A 592 -8.17 23.59 -18.92
N ASN A 593 -9.22 22.90 -18.39
CA ASN A 593 -9.65 21.58 -18.82
C ASN A 593 -10.96 21.56 -19.62
N PHE A 594 -11.39 22.71 -20.12
CA PHE A 594 -12.63 22.86 -20.92
C PHE A 594 -13.92 22.42 -20.20
N ASP A 595 -13.92 22.45 -18.87
CA ASP A 595 -15.03 22.01 -17.99
C ASP A 595 -15.47 20.55 -18.28
N VAL A 596 -14.47 19.69 -18.52
CA VAL A 596 -14.65 18.32 -19.01
C VAL A 596 -15.55 17.48 -18.13
N VAL A 597 -15.47 17.63 -16.80
CA VAL A 597 -16.26 16.83 -15.85
C VAL A 597 -17.77 17.11 -15.97
N ARG A 598 -18.14 18.32 -16.43
CA ARG A 598 -19.54 18.71 -16.66
C ARG A 598 -19.99 18.55 -18.10
N ASN A 599 -19.12 18.11 -19.00
CA ASN A 599 -19.44 17.90 -20.40
C ASN A 599 -20.43 16.72 -20.54
N PRO A 600 -21.59 16.89 -21.23
CA PRO A 600 -22.59 15.82 -21.35
C PRO A 600 -22.14 14.59 -22.13
N LYS A 601 -21.07 14.68 -22.91
CA LYS A 601 -20.44 13.53 -23.59
C LYS A 601 -19.52 12.72 -22.67
N VAL A 602 -19.21 13.22 -21.46
CA VAL A 602 -18.23 12.66 -20.55
C VAL A 602 -18.89 11.90 -19.41
N THR A 603 -18.43 10.70 -19.16
CA THR A 603 -18.81 9.88 -18.00
C THR A 603 -17.61 9.64 -17.11
N VAL A 604 -17.67 10.08 -15.85
CA VAL A 604 -16.63 9.79 -14.86
C VAL A 604 -16.97 8.50 -14.11
N ARG A 605 -16.04 7.55 -14.11
CA ARG A 605 -16.12 6.28 -13.38
C ARG A 605 -15.09 6.27 -12.26
N VAL A 606 -15.54 6.06 -11.02
CA VAL A 606 -14.64 5.88 -9.89
C VAL A 606 -14.25 4.41 -9.79
N ASP A 607 -13.11 4.06 -10.34
CA ASP A 607 -12.56 2.70 -10.34
C ASP A 607 -11.04 2.75 -10.59
N ASP A 608 -10.37 1.63 -10.41
CA ASP A 608 -9.01 1.40 -10.89
C ASP A 608 -9.02 1.23 -12.42
N GLY A 609 -8.13 1.94 -13.14
CA GLY A 609 -8.12 1.93 -14.61
C GLY A 609 -7.90 0.55 -15.22
N ARG A 610 -7.03 -0.27 -14.60
CA ARG A 610 -6.79 -1.64 -15.02
C ARG A 610 -8.02 -2.52 -14.75
N HIS A 611 -8.61 -2.39 -13.57
CA HIS A 611 -9.82 -3.14 -13.20
C HIS A 611 -10.99 -2.80 -14.13
N PHE A 612 -11.14 -1.53 -14.48
CA PHE A 612 -12.16 -1.11 -15.46
C PHE A 612 -11.98 -1.81 -16.81
N LEU A 613 -10.76 -1.80 -17.37
CA LEU A 613 -10.46 -2.51 -18.62
C LEU A 613 -10.68 -4.03 -18.52
N LEU A 614 -10.34 -4.65 -17.38
CA LEU A 614 -10.58 -6.08 -17.15
C LEU A 614 -12.06 -6.46 -17.16
N THR A 615 -12.94 -5.53 -16.78
CA THR A 615 -14.37 -5.82 -16.54
C THR A 615 -15.31 -5.19 -17.56
N THR A 616 -14.86 -4.20 -18.34
CA THR A 616 -15.67 -3.60 -19.41
C THR A 616 -15.66 -4.49 -20.65
N LYS A 617 -16.76 -4.38 -21.45
CA LYS A 617 -16.86 -4.95 -22.78
C LYS A 617 -16.79 -3.89 -23.87
N GLU A 618 -16.65 -2.63 -23.47
CA GLU A 618 -16.57 -1.50 -24.37
C GLU A 618 -15.27 -1.52 -25.18
N LYS A 619 -15.33 -0.98 -26.38
CA LYS A 619 -14.17 -0.75 -27.24
C LYS A 619 -14.06 0.73 -27.56
N PHE A 620 -12.84 1.18 -27.75
CA PHE A 620 -12.49 2.58 -27.88
C PHE A 620 -11.71 2.85 -29.17
N ASP A 621 -11.89 4.04 -29.73
CA ASP A 621 -11.08 4.54 -30.84
C ASP A 621 -9.79 5.17 -30.35
N GLY A 622 -9.75 5.55 -29.06
CA GLY A 622 -8.55 6.03 -28.39
C GLY A 622 -8.56 5.64 -26.90
N ILE A 623 -7.42 5.25 -26.38
CA ILE A 623 -7.19 5.04 -24.95
C ILE A 623 -5.98 5.90 -24.59
N THR A 624 -6.16 6.86 -23.71
CA THR A 624 -5.06 7.68 -23.19
C THR A 624 -4.86 7.42 -21.71
N SER A 625 -3.60 7.25 -21.31
CA SER A 625 -3.23 6.95 -19.93
C SER A 625 -2.24 7.98 -19.44
N ASP A 626 -2.70 8.76 -18.45
CA ASP A 626 -1.95 9.81 -17.75
C ASP A 626 -2.00 9.54 -16.23
N PRO A 627 -1.46 8.38 -15.79
CA PRO A 627 -1.55 7.96 -14.41
C PRO A 627 -0.48 8.66 -13.56
N LEU A 628 -0.54 8.41 -12.23
CA LEU A 628 0.53 8.79 -11.32
C LEU A 628 1.86 8.15 -11.72
N ASP A 629 2.94 8.78 -11.29
CA ASP A 629 4.31 8.30 -11.53
C ASP A 629 4.48 6.82 -11.15
N PRO A 630 5.26 6.03 -11.90
CA PRO A 630 5.38 4.58 -11.69
C PRO A 630 6.07 4.19 -10.38
N TRP A 631 6.73 5.14 -9.69
CA TRP A 631 7.27 4.89 -8.34
C TRP A 631 6.18 4.87 -7.26
N VAL A 632 4.99 5.42 -7.52
CA VAL A 632 3.84 5.32 -6.61
C VAL A 632 3.38 3.86 -6.56
N LYS A 633 3.29 3.31 -5.35
CA LYS A 633 2.87 1.92 -5.16
C LYS A 633 1.51 1.66 -5.83
N GLY A 634 1.46 0.66 -6.71
CA GLY A 634 0.28 0.29 -7.50
C GLY A 634 0.25 0.88 -8.90
N ALA A 635 0.82 2.07 -9.15
CA ALA A 635 0.80 2.73 -10.45
C ALA A 635 1.52 1.92 -11.55
N ALA A 636 2.62 1.22 -11.20
CA ALA A 636 3.37 0.40 -12.16
C ALA A 636 2.56 -0.73 -12.81
N ALA A 637 1.39 -1.09 -12.25
CA ALA A 637 0.45 -2.04 -12.86
C ALA A 637 -0.21 -1.50 -14.15
N LEU A 638 -0.23 -0.18 -14.34
CA LEU A 638 -0.69 0.50 -15.56
C LEU A 638 0.40 0.64 -16.64
N TYR A 639 1.58 0.11 -16.38
CA TYR A 639 2.74 0.09 -17.28
C TYR A 639 3.24 -1.33 -17.54
N THR A 640 2.44 -2.37 -17.23
CA THR A 640 2.82 -3.75 -17.52
C THR A 640 2.51 -4.14 -18.96
N ARG A 641 3.26 -5.10 -19.49
CA ARG A 641 2.97 -5.67 -20.80
C ARG A 641 1.53 -6.17 -20.88
N GLU A 642 1.08 -6.87 -19.84
CA GLU A 642 -0.26 -7.43 -19.75
C GLU A 642 -1.34 -6.33 -19.76
N PHE A 643 -1.09 -5.19 -19.13
CA PHE A 643 -1.97 -4.03 -19.20
C PHE A 643 -2.04 -3.45 -20.63
N PHE A 644 -0.92 -3.28 -21.30
CA PHE A 644 -0.90 -2.77 -22.67
C PHE A 644 -1.55 -3.75 -23.68
N GLU A 645 -1.36 -5.05 -23.49
CA GLU A 645 -2.08 -6.05 -24.29
C GLU A 645 -3.60 -6.03 -24.02
N LEU A 646 -4.01 -5.79 -22.77
CA LEU A 646 -5.42 -5.60 -22.39
C LEU A 646 -5.99 -4.33 -23.05
N ALA A 647 -5.29 -3.19 -22.98
CA ALA A 647 -5.69 -1.95 -23.64
C ALA A 647 -5.83 -2.15 -25.16
N LYS A 648 -4.87 -2.84 -25.78
CA LYS A 648 -4.88 -3.20 -27.21
C LYS A 648 -6.11 -4.02 -27.61
N GLN A 649 -6.55 -4.97 -26.75
CA GLN A 649 -7.76 -5.77 -27.00
C GLN A 649 -9.05 -4.93 -26.98
N HIS A 650 -9.04 -3.77 -26.32
CA HIS A 650 -10.17 -2.85 -26.25
C HIS A 650 -10.15 -1.75 -27.31
N LEU A 651 -9.21 -1.79 -28.25
CA LEU A 651 -9.19 -0.87 -29.38
C LEU A 651 -10.17 -1.32 -30.48
N ASN A 652 -10.83 -0.34 -31.07
CA ASN A 652 -11.46 -0.48 -32.39
C ASN A 652 -10.37 -0.52 -33.49
N PRO A 653 -10.65 -1.02 -34.70
CA PRO A 653 -9.72 -0.94 -35.83
C PRO A 653 -9.29 0.49 -36.12
N GLY A 654 -7.97 0.74 -36.26
CA GLY A 654 -7.39 2.08 -36.41
C GLY A 654 -7.32 2.90 -35.13
N GLY A 655 -7.73 2.36 -33.99
CA GLY A 655 -7.65 3.01 -32.68
C GLY A 655 -6.21 3.10 -32.17
N VAL A 656 -5.99 4.01 -31.22
CA VAL A 656 -4.65 4.28 -30.65
C VAL A 656 -4.66 4.15 -29.12
N VAL A 657 -3.48 3.76 -28.57
CA VAL A 657 -3.14 3.94 -27.16
C VAL A 657 -2.09 5.03 -27.05
N THR A 658 -2.30 6.02 -26.19
CA THR A 658 -1.25 6.96 -25.78
C THR A 658 -0.92 6.79 -24.31
N GLN A 659 0.39 6.90 -23.96
CA GLN A 659 0.88 6.70 -22.60
C GLN A 659 1.88 7.79 -22.25
N PHE A 660 1.67 8.42 -21.10
CA PHE A 660 2.65 9.33 -20.49
C PHE A 660 3.86 8.57 -19.96
N VAL A 661 5.06 9.12 -20.17
CA VAL A 661 6.32 8.67 -19.55
C VAL A 661 7.11 9.88 -19.09
N GLN A 662 7.38 9.95 -17.79
CA GLN A 662 8.20 11.01 -17.21
C GLN A 662 9.70 10.72 -17.37
N LEU A 663 10.48 11.75 -17.64
CA LEU A 663 11.95 11.67 -17.66
C LEU A 663 12.58 12.28 -16.40
N TYR A 664 11.88 13.17 -15.72
CA TYR A 664 12.26 13.76 -14.42
C TYR A 664 11.87 12.84 -13.27
N GLU A 665 12.48 12.99 -12.10
CA GLU A 665 12.28 12.11 -10.94
C GLU A 665 12.34 10.62 -11.33
N SER A 666 13.27 10.28 -12.22
CA SER A 666 13.45 8.96 -12.81
C SER A 666 14.92 8.67 -13.07
N ASN A 667 15.19 7.45 -13.48
CA ASN A 667 16.51 7.03 -13.95
C ASN A 667 16.36 6.36 -15.33
N GLU A 668 17.48 6.19 -16.03
CA GLU A 668 17.49 5.66 -17.39
C GLU A 668 16.95 4.23 -17.46
N GLU A 669 17.21 3.40 -16.43
CA GLU A 669 16.70 2.00 -16.37
C GLU A 669 15.18 1.95 -16.28
N ALA A 670 14.56 2.86 -15.50
CA ALA A 670 13.11 2.93 -15.39
C ALA A 670 12.48 3.38 -16.72
N VAL A 671 12.99 4.44 -17.34
CA VAL A 671 12.49 4.94 -18.64
C VAL A 671 12.65 3.89 -19.74
N LYS A 672 13.81 3.22 -19.82
CA LYS A 672 14.02 2.10 -20.73
C LYS A 672 13.00 0.98 -20.51
N SER A 673 12.73 0.65 -19.24
CA SER A 673 11.73 -0.37 -18.86
C SER A 673 10.32 0.00 -19.35
N GLU A 674 9.90 1.26 -19.17
CA GLU A 674 8.59 1.74 -19.60
C GLU A 674 8.43 1.66 -21.13
N ILE A 675 9.37 2.26 -21.85
CA ILE A 675 9.33 2.33 -23.32
C ILE A 675 9.45 0.94 -23.93
N ALA A 676 10.39 0.11 -23.46
CA ALA A 676 10.56 -1.25 -23.96
C ALA A 676 9.34 -2.12 -23.70
N THR A 677 8.70 -1.98 -22.53
CA THR A 677 7.47 -2.73 -22.18
C THR A 677 6.32 -2.32 -23.08
N PHE A 678 6.15 -1.04 -23.35
CA PHE A 678 5.14 -0.54 -24.29
C PHE A 678 5.36 -1.09 -25.69
N PHE A 679 6.60 -1.09 -26.17
CA PHE A 679 6.94 -1.60 -27.50
C PHE A 679 6.86 -3.12 -27.63
N GLU A 680 6.93 -3.89 -26.53
CA GLU A 680 6.58 -5.33 -26.59
C GLU A 680 5.12 -5.54 -26.99
N ALA A 681 4.20 -4.69 -26.52
CA ALA A 681 2.79 -4.76 -26.89
C ALA A 681 2.50 -4.07 -28.25
N PHE A 682 3.22 -2.99 -28.54
CA PHE A 682 3.07 -2.17 -29.75
C PHE A 682 4.39 -2.08 -30.53
N PRO A 683 4.73 -3.11 -31.34
CA PRO A 683 6.01 -3.15 -32.06
C PRO A 683 6.22 -2.01 -33.08
N ASN A 684 5.14 -1.34 -33.49
CA ASN A 684 5.17 -0.18 -34.36
C ASN A 684 4.99 1.15 -33.58
N GLY A 685 5.23 1.11 -32.26
CA GLY A 685 5.05 2.25 -31.38
C GLY A 685 6.00 3.41 -31.69
N VAL A 686 5.56 4.61 -31.35
CA VAL A 686 6.20 5.89 -31.65
C VAL A 686 6.33 6.71 -30.37
N VAL A 687 7.38 7.51 -30.29
CA VAL A 687 7.63 8.44 -29.17
C VAL A 687 7.52 9.86 -29.70
N PHE A 688 6.75 10.71 -29.00
CA PHE A 688 6.69 12.15 -29.17
C PHE A 688 7.23 12.83 -27.92
N ALA A 689 8.08 13.85 -28.05
CA ALA A 689 8.73 14.52 -26.91
C ALA A 689 8.08 15.86 -26.57
N ASN A 690 7.95 16.14 -25.29
CA ASN A 690 7.73 17.45 -24.76
C ASN A 690 9.07 18.03 -24.30
N LEU A 691 9.54 19.08 -24.98
CA LEU A 691 10.78 19.77 -24.66
C LEU A 691 10.48 21.09 -23.97
N VAL A 692 11.25 21.38 -22.92
CA VAL A 692 11.23 22.65 -22.19
C VAL A 692 12.57 23.37 -22.46
N ASN A 693 12.53 24.49 -23.13
CA ASN A 693 13.73 25.26 -23.55
C ASN A 693 14.75 24.40 -24.34
N GLY A 694 14.25 23.43 -25.13
CA GLY A 694 15.09 22.54 -25.92
C GLY A 694 15.67 21.34 -25.16
N GLN A 695 15.39 21.22 -23.86
CA GLN A 695 15.79 20.10 -23.02
C GLN A 695 14.64 19.09 -22.86
N GLY A 696 14.98 17.80 -22.74
CA GLY A 696 14.01 16.74 -22.50
C GLY A 696 13.31 16.90 -21.16
N TYR A 697 11.97 16.77 -21.15
CA TYR A 697 11.18 16.88 -19.93
C TYR A 697 10.33 15.63 -19.70
N ASP A 698 9.50 15.25 -20.67
CA ASP A 698 8.70 14.03 -20.68
C ASP A 698 8.38 13.61 -22.13
N VAL A 699 7.79 12.41 -22.28
CA VAL A 699 7.43 11.89 -23.59
C VAL A 699 6.03 11.25 -23.59
N VAL A 700 5.43 11.23 -24.78
CA VAL A 700 4.18 10.55 -25.09
C VAL A 700 4.49 9.34 -25.98
N LEU A 701 4.17 8.15 -25.51
CA LEU A 701 4.17 6.95 -26.35
C LEU A 701 2.85 6.84 -27.09
N LEU A 702 2.89 6.43 -28.34
CA LEU A 702 1.71 6.17 -29.15
C LEU A 702 1.84 4.80 -29.82
N GLY A 703 0.80 3.96 -29.69
CA GLY A 703 0.74 2.63 -30.27
C GLY A 703 -0.59 2.33 -30.95
N GLN A 704 -0.54 1.58 -32.03
CA GLN A 704 -1.68 1.05 -32.75
C GLN A 704 -1.52 -0.46 -32.98
N VAL A 705 -2.63 -1.14 -33.21
CA VAL A 705 -2.61 -2.58 -33.59
C VAL A 705 -1.97 -2.74 -34.96
N GLU A 706 -2.42 -1.94 -35.91
CA GLU A 706 -1.90 -1.86 -37.28
C GLU A 706 -0.62 -1.00 -37.31
N PRO A 707 0.18 -1.09 -38.37
CA PRO A 707 1.29 -0.16 -38.57
C PRO A 707 0.80 1.31 -38.59
N THR A 708 1.32 2.12 -37.68
CA THR A 708 0.94 3.52 -37.56
C THR A 708 1.34 4.28 -38.82
N LYS A 709 0.38 4.97 -39.44
CA LYS A 709 0.60 5.86 -40.56
C LYS A 709 -0.23 7.14 -40.40
N ILE A 710 0.47 8.27 -40.32
CA ILE A 710 -0.15 9.57 -40.06
C ILE A 710 -0.07 10.43 -41.32
N ASP A 711 -1.21 10.74 -41.93
CA ASP A 711 -1.31 11.66 -43.07
C ASP A 711 -1.41 13.10 -42.52
N VAL A 712 -0.26 13.80 -42.58
CA VAL A 712 -0.09 15.14 -41.99
C VAL A 712 -0.97 16.17 -42.69
N ASP A 713 -1.15 16.06 -44.03
CA ASP A 713 -2.01 16.95 -44.78
C ASP A 713 -3.47 16.79 -44.38
N LYS A 714 -3.96 15.55 -44.24
CA LYS A 714 -5.31 15.29 -43.73
C LYS A 714 -5.54 15.79 -42.32
N VAL A 715 -4.55 15.65 -41.43
CA VAL A 715 -4.63 16.22 -40.07
C VAL A 715 -4.73 17.75 -40.17
N GLN A 716 -3.93 18.38 -41.03
CA GLN A 716 -3.99 19.83 -41.23
C GLN A 716 -5.31 20.30 -41.84
N GLU A 717 -5.84 19.56 -42.81
CA GLU A 717 -7.17 19.80 -43.38
C GLU A 717 -8.26 19.76 -42.30
N ARG A 718 -8.22 18.73 -41.41
CA ARG A 718 -9.16 18.65 -40.28
C ARG A 718 -9.05 19.86 -39.37
N LEU A 719 -7.84 20.26 -38.97
CA LEU A 719 -7.58 21.43 -38.12
C LEU A 719 -8.04 22.76 -38.73
N ASN A 720 -8.12 22.85 -40.06
CA ASN A 720 -8.59 24.05 -40.79
C ASN A 720 -10.14 24.12 -40.83
N LEU A 721 -10.85 23.06 -40.50
CA LEU A 721 -12.32 23.08 -40.50
C LEU A 721 -12.85 23.94 -39.34
N PRO A 722 -13.94 24.75 -39.55
CA PRO A 722 -14.46 25.61 -38.48
C PRO A 722 -14.87 24.85 -37.21
N GLN A 723 -15.32 23.62 -37.30
CA GLN A 723 -15.69 22.79 -36.16
C GLN A 723 -14.49 22.41 -35.28
N TYR A 724 -13.24 22.41 -35.82
CA TYR A 724 -12.00 22.15 -35.10
C TYR A 724 -11.36 23.42 -34.50
N ALA A 725 -11.98 24.59 -34.60
CA ALA A 725 -11.42 25.86 -34.13
C ALA A 725 -11.00 25.83 -32.66
N ARG A 726 -11.77 25.16 -31.78
CA ARG A 726 -11.42 25.01 -30.35
C ARG A 726 -10.15 24.18 -30.18
N MET A 727 -9.98 23.09 -30.92
CA MET A 727 -8.81 22.24 -30.89
C MET A 727 -7.58 22.97 -31.45
N THR A 728 -7.71 23.67 -32.57
CA THR A 728 -6.65 24.49 -33.13
C THR A 728 -6.21 25.61 -32.18
N GLN A 729 -7.16 26.23 -31.48
CA GLN A 729 -6.84 27.21 -30.43
C GLN A 729 -6.11 26.55 -29.25
N SER A 730 -6.55 25.38 -28.82
CA SER A 730 -5.90 24.59 -27.76
C SER A 730 -4.43 24.28 -28.10
N LEU A 731 -4.15 23.84 -29.33
CA LEU A 731 -2.81 23.57 -29.82
C LEU A 731 -1.94 24.86 -29.88
N ARG A 732 -2.50 25.97 -30.37
CA ARG A 732 -1.81 27.25 -30.42
C ARG A 732 -1.39 27.77 -29.05
N GLN A 733 -2.21 27.57 -28.02
CA GLN A 733 -1.92 27.97 -26.64
C GLN A 733 -0.69 27.25 -26.07
N ILE A 734 -0.32 26.10 -26.62
CA ILE A 734 0.85 25.31 -26.22
C ILE A 734 2.01 25.42 -27.24
N GLY A 735 1.95 26.42 -28.15
CA GLY A 735 3.00 26.66 -29.12
C GLY A 735 3.01 25.74 -30.34
N ILE A 736 1.91 25.01 -30.61
CA ILE A 736 1.72 24.14 -31.78
C ILE A 736 0.75 24.86 -32.73
N PHE A 737 1.22 25.32 -33.88
CA PHE A 737 0.45 26.15 -34.82
C PHE A 737 -0.07 25.38 -36.02
N SER A 738 0.51 24.18 -36.28
CA SER A 738 0.16 23.33 -37.41
C SER A 738 0.22 21.84 -37.07
N ALA A 739 -0.33 21.01 -37.93
CA ALA A 739 -0.15 19.54 -37.85
C ALA A 739 1.34 19.16 -37.97
N GLU A 740 2.09 19.89 -38.77
CA GLU A 740 3.52 19.70 -38.93
C GLU A 740 4.27 19.97 -37.62
N ASP A 741 3.97 21.05 -36.88
CA ASP A 741 4.58 21.35 -35.58
C ASP A 741 4.30 20.23 -34.57
N LEU A 742 3.10 19.68 -34.58
CA LEU A 742 2.74 18.55 -33.71
C LEU A 742 3.56 17.31 -34.09
N MET A 743 3.65 16.97 -35.36
CA MET A 743 4.44 15.81 -35.82
C MET A 743 5.94 16.02 -35.69
N ALA A 744 6.42 17.26 -35.69
CA ALA A 744 7.83 17.59 -35.47
C ALA A 744 8.30 17.34 -34.04
N THR A 745 7.40 17.05 -33.08
CA THR A 745 7.75 16.58 -31.75
C THR A 745 8.17 15.10 -31.71
N PHE A 746 8.21 14.42 -32.87
CA PHE A 746 8.68 13.04 -32.98
C PHE A 746 10.09 12.86 -32.41
N ALA A 747 10.29 11.85 -31.57
CA ALA A 747 11.53 11.56 -30.87
C ALA A 747 12.09 10.14 -31.09
N GLY A 748 11.36 9.27 -31.81
CA GLY A 748 11.83 7.94 -32.15
C GLY A 748 10.69 6.93 -32.36
N GLN A 749 11.07 5.77 -32.88
CA GLN A 749 10.16 4.65 -33.07
C GLN A 749 10.80 3.34 -32.56
N ALA A 750 9.98 2.35 -32.29
CA ALA A 750 10.43 1.08 -31.68
C ALA A 750 11.62 0.44 -32.38
N ALA A 751 11.65 0.45 -33.73
CA ALA A 751 12.73 -0.14 -34.51
C ALA A 751 14.09 0.55 -34.28
N ASP A 752 14.10 1.88 -34.21
CA ASP A 752 15.32 2.68 -34.07
C ASP A 752 15.86 2.66 -32.63
N LEU A 753 14.96 2.66 -31.64
CA LEU A 753 15.32 2.69 -30.23
C LEU A 753 15.71 1.31 -29.66
N LYS A 754 15.56 0.24 -30.44
CA LYS A 754 15.89 -1.14 -30.01
C LYS A 754 17.32 -1.29 -29.45
N PRO A 755 18.38 -0.68 -30.03
CA PRO A 755 19.73 -0.76 -29.49
C PRO A 755 19.86 -0.10 -28.10
N TRP A 756 19.18 1.04 -27.87
CA TRP A 756 19.18 1.74 -26.58
C TRP A 756 18.46 0.94 -25.48
N MET A 757 17.47 0.12 -25.87
CA MET A 757 16.65 -0.66 -24.95
C MET A 757 17.15 -2.10 -24.72
N GLN A 758 18.34 -2.49 -25.22
CA GLN A 758 18.81 -3.89 -25.17
C GLN A 758 18.90 -4.47 -23.75
N ASP A 759 19.23 -3.63 -22.79
CA ASP A 759 19.37 -3.95 -21.35
C ASP A 759 18.10 -3.73 -20.54
N ALA A 760 17.00 -3.32 -21.19
CA ALA A 760 15.76 -2.97 -20.50
C ALA A 760 15.10 -4.18 -19.84
N SER A 761 14.71 -3.99 -18.59
CA SER A 761 13.90 -4.96 -17.85
C SER A 761 12.42 -4.77 -18.18
N ILE A 762 11.78 -5.76 -18.76
CA ILE A 762 10.35 -5.69 -19.09
C ILE A 762 9.49 -5.74 -17.82
N ASN A 763 8.60 -4.77 -17.69
CA ASN A 763 7.64 -4.69 -16.61
C ASN A 763 6.45 -5.62 -16.88
N ARG A 764 6.27 -6.65 -16.07
CA ARG A 764 5.19 -7.65 -16.19
C ARG A 764 4.41 -7.74 -14.89
N ASP A 765 3.18 -8.21 -14.93
CA ASP A 765 2.37 -8.51 -13.75
C ASP A 765 3.11 -9.39 -12.73
N ARG A 766 3.91 -10.30 -13.23
CA ARG A 766 4.70 -11.23 -12.42
C ARG A 766 5.81 -10.58 -11.61
N ASN A 767 6.42 -9.50 -12.10
CA ASN A 767 7.60 -8.90 -11.45
C ASN A 767 7.38 -7.45 -10.99
N LEU A 768 6.43 -6.71 -11.58
CA LEU A 768 6.23 -5.27 -11.40
C LEU A 768 7.56 -4.51 -11.27
N ARG A 769 8.50 -4.86 -12.15
CA ARG A 769 9.90 -4.41 -12.09
C ARG A 769 10.01 -2.89 -12.03
N LEU A 770 9.15 -2.22 -12.77
CA LEU A 770 9.17 -0.77 -12.90
C LEU A 770 9.00 -0.05 -11.56
N GLN A 771 8.14 -0.52 -10.65
CA GLN A 771 7.95 0.17 -9.36
C GLN A 771 9.24 0.19 -8.51
N TYR A 772 10.10 -0.83 -8.67
CA TYR A 772 11.39 -0.91 -7.99
C TYR A 772 12.45 -0.02 -8.65
N LEU A 773 12.49 -0.02 -9.99
CA LEU A 773 13.41 0.83 -10.75
C LEU A 773 13.08 2.31 -10.56
N ALA A 774 11.82 2.68 -10.73
CA ALA A 774 11.35 4.06 -10.58
C ALA A 774 11.50 4.54 -9.12
N GLY A 775 11.22 3.68 -8.12
CA GLY A 775 11.41 4.02 -6.72
C GLY A 775 12.86 4.37 -6.35
N MET A 776 13.84 3.79 -7.05
CA MET A 776 15.26 4.19 -6.92
C MET A 776 15.60 5.47 -7.72
N GLY A 777 14.74 5.87 -8.66
CA GLY A 777 14.86 7.11 -9.43
C GLY A 777 14.26 8.34 -8.75
N LEU A 778 13.47 8.14 -7.70
CA LEU A 778 12.86 9.23 -6.95
C LEU A 778 13.93 10.23 -6.48
N ASN A 779 13.71 11.51 -6.69
CA ASN A 779 14.64 12.61 -6.43
C ASN A 779 15.81 12.76 -7.42
N LEU A 780 15.88 11.97 -8.50
CA LEU A 780 16.87 12.13 -9.55
C LEU A 780 16.30 12.99 -10.69
N TYR A 781 16.98 14.08 -11.02
CA TYR A 781 16.57 15.01 -12.08
C TYR A 781 17.51 14.86 -13.29
N LYS A 782 17.34 13.77 -14.05
CA LYS A 782 18.18 13.39 -15.20
C LYS A 782 17.41 13.38 -16.53
N ALA A 783 16.34 14.17 -16.64
CA ALA A 783 15.48 14.17 -17.82
C ALA A 783 16.24 14.43 -19.13
N ASP A 784 17.05 15.46 -19.16
CA ASP A 784 17.79 15.87 -20.37
C ASP A 784 18.85 14.84 -20.80
N PRO A 785 19.73 14.31 -19.93
CA PRO A 785 20.62 13.22 -20.29
C PRO A 785 19.90 11.96 -20.80
N ILE A 786 18.78 11.55 -20.18
CA ILE A 786 17.99 10.40 -20.63
C ILE A 786 17.43 10.65 -22.02
N TYR A 787 16.87 11.85 -22.26
CA TYR A 787 16.36 12.24 -23.57
C TYR A 787 17.44 12.22 -24.64
N ILE A 788 18.59 12.85 -24.39
CA ILE A 788 19.71 12.90 -25.36
C ILE A 788 20.19 11.48 -25.71
N ASN A 789 20.35 10.61 -24.71
CA ASN A 789 20.75 9.21 -24.92
C ASN A 789 19.73 8.45 -25.77
N MET A 790 18.44 8.68 -25.55
CA MET A 790 17.36 8.06 -26.33
C MET A 790 17.39 8.54 -27.78
N VAL A 791 17.36 9.85 -28.02
CA VAL A 791 17.24 10.40 -29.37
C VAL A 791 18.50 10.26 -30.20
N ALA A 792 19.66 9.97 -29.62
CA ALA A 792 20.88 9.63 -30.34
C ALA A 792 20.73 8.41 -31.26
N HIS A 793 19.73 7.55 -30.97
CA HIS A 793 19.40 6.39 -31.78
C HIS A 793 18.26 6.66 -32.77
N ALA A 794 17.52 7.76 -32.63
CA ALA A 794 16.37 8.07 -33.47
C ALA A 794 16.76 8.45 -34.89
N ARG A 795 15.90 8.14 -35.85
CA ARG A 795 16.04 8.49 -37.26
C ARG A 795 14.72 9.02 -37.78
N PHE A 796 14.77 9.74 -38.91
CA PHE A 796 13.55 10.19 -39.57
C PHE A 796 12.72 8.96 -40.00
N PRO A 797 11.43 8.88 -39.64
CA PRO A 797 10.62 7.69 -39.90
C PRO A 797 10.04 7.71 -41.32
N GLU A 798 10.62 7.00 -42.25
CA GLU A 798 10.25 7.02 -43.67
C GLU A 798 8.81 6.53 -43.92
N ASN A 799 8.27 5.66 -43.09
CA ASN A 799 6.97 4.99 -43.30
C ASN A 799 5.86 5.49 -42.34
N LEU A 800 6.19 6.34 -41.37
CA LEU A 800 5.23 6.82 -40.34
C LEU A 800 4.37 7.96 -40.90
N PHE A 801 5.00 8.95 -41.51
CA PHE A 801 4.33 10.13 -42.00
C PHE A 801 4.01 10.02 -43.51
N ALA A 802 2.85 10.55 -43.89
CA ALA A 802 2.45 10.74 -45.26
C ALA A 802 1.98 12.18 -45.47
N GLY A 803 2.06 12.68 -46.69
CA GLY A 803 1.65 14.02 -47.08
C GLY A 803 2.22 14.44 -48.42
N SER A 804 1.97 15.69 -48.81
CA SER A 804 2.57 16.29 -50.02
C SER A 804 4.09 16.34 -49.90
N GLU A 805 4.78 16.43 -51.04
CA GLU A 805 6.25 16.51 -51.06
C GLU A 805 6.77 17.72 -50.25
N SER A 806 6.07 18.86 -50.32
CA SER A 806 6.39 20.04 -49.52
C SER A 806 6.29 19.78 -48.04
N THR A 807 5.22 19.15 -47.56
CA THR A 807 5.01 18.78 -46.16
C THR A 807 6.11 17.83 -45.66
N MET A 808 6.41 16.80 -46.42
CA MET A 808 7.44 15.81 -46.07
C MET A 808 8.85 16.43 -46.03
N GLN A 809 9.18 17.37 -46.96
CA GLN A 809 10.46 18.11 -46.93
C GLN A 809 10.55 19.05 -45.73
N SER A 810 9.47 19.72 -45.38
CA SER A 810 9.40 20.61 -44.21
C SER A 810 9.59 19.80 -42.94
N LEU A 811 8.86 18.70 -42.81
CA LEU A 811 8.97 17.78 -41.65
C LEU A 811 10.42 17.25 -41.47
N ARG A 812 11.09 16.86 -42.55
CA ARG A 812 12.48 16.42 -42.51
C ARG A 812 13.44 17.52 -42.03
N ARG A 813 13.12 18.79 -42.24
CA ARG A 813 13.92 19.93 -41.76
C ARG A 813 13.63 20.24 -40.30
N SER A 814 12.39 20.05 -39.87
CA SER A 814 11.90 20.34 -38.52
C SER A 814 12.32 19.27 -37.51
N ILE A 815 12.24 17.97 -37.89
CA ILE A 815 12.72 16.87 -37.07
C ILE A 815 14.25 16.79 -37.16
N ARG A 816 14.94 17.32 -36.15
CA ARG A 816 16.39 17.29 -36.04
C ARG A 816 16.78 16.47 -34.82
N PHE A 817 17.62 15.48 -35.05
CA PHE A 817 18.25 14.74 -33.94
C PHE A 817 19.68 15.30 -33.72
N PRO A 818 20.19 15.26 -32.48
CA PRO A 818 21.58 15.55 -32.23
C PRO A 818 22.43 14.64 -33.10
N SER A 819 23.24 15.18 -33.97
CA SER A 819 24.21 14.41 -34.77
C SER A 819 25.10 13.67 -33.78
N GLY A 820 25.05 12.33 -33.75
CA GLY A 820 25.94 11.50 -32.92
C GLY A 820 27.39 11.87 -33.25
N GLN A 821 28.15 12.26 -32.23
CA GLN A 821 29.61 12.41 -32.29
C GLN A 821 30.27 11.03 -32.29
#